data_0390c1d3b0228ac4de99eb40ea6f4be2
#
_entry.id   0390c1d3b0228ac4de99eb40ea6f4be2
#
_cell.length_a   1.000
_cell.length_b   1.000
_cell.length_c   1.000
_cell.angle_alpha   90.00
_cell.angle_beta   90.00
_cell.angle_gamma   90.00
#
_symmetry.space_group_name_H-M   'P 1'
#
loop_
_entity.id
_entity.type
_entity.pdbx_description
1 polymer ?
#
loop_
_entity_poly.entity_id
_entity_poly.type
_entity_poly.pdbx_seq_one_letter_code
_entity_poly.pdbx_strand_id
1 'polypeptide(L)'
;MKNLKTQLGPVSIGVLALTSVVAVFALDSYSLLVFTLCALAAVVGVGLNVLIGLSGQISFGHIAFYAIGAYISALMTLAGLPLWLAVPAAGLAAGAIGALLAIPALRVTGSYLAMITIAFSFVVHHSLIEWRDVTGGSNGLMGIPLPEFAGMDPSILLALIATALMIAALGFYQRLHHSGWGKAMRAVKASEIAARSLGFNPVVSKTLAFALSALLTGLAGSLLAPLLMFINPESFPFSQSILFVLAVIVGGSGTLFGPVLGALLIVLVPELLSDFAEYRLLIFSVLLLVVLWIAPNGLLGTIARRWIKPTALTPPARINTRRVADYLSNHTHRDGLHIRDIGIRFGGVQAAQHVSLHAPAGSIIGPNGAGKTTVLNMISGFYTPDSGQIELGRALAGLPAWKTARAGIARTYQTTQLFGEMSVLDNVLVAMQKGRLGLIFSRSSTAQRELALDLLALVGYRGAVNIPAEDLAHVDRRLVEIARALAAAPAVLLLDEPAAGLSRRDTDALAILLKQLAGFGLTVILVEHDMALVMAVSERLLVLDAGKPITVGTPAEVQRDERVIAAYLGGTDYQATPRNEAWNGSRDARLQVKDLVIDYGAAPVVNKVNLVVNPGELVAILGANGAGKSSILQCLAGLHRASSGSILLDNENIEQASASSIAGQGLALVPEGRQVFPYLSVRDNLLLGSYSRRDVVDADREIEAILQRFPRLRDRIDSPAGLLSGGEQQMVAVGRGLMAKPKILLLDEPSLGLSPLMIGELYDALAALRDEGVTLLLVDQMANLALQVADRAYVLETGHVIKSGSAAQLREDSDLAAAYLGEGVSA
;
A
#
# COMPACT_ATOMS: atom_id res chain seq x y z
N MET A 1 -15.08 1.45 -31.98
CA MET A 1 -14.86 0.45 -30.92
C MET A 1 -14.84 0.99 -29.48
N LYS A 2 -14.75 2.34 -29.24
CA LYS A 2 -14.81 2.95 -27.90
C LYS A 2 -16.15 2.74 -27.14
N ASN A 3 -17.26 2.56 -27.84
CA ASN A 3 -18.59 2.41 -27.21
C ASN A 3 -18.95 0.97 -26.81
N LEU A 4 -18.28 -0.05 -27.36
CA LEU A 4 -18.70 -1.46 -27.12
C LEU A 4 -18.44 -1.91 -25.68
N LYS A 5 -17.30 -1.57 -25.07
CA LYS A 5 -16.96 -2.03 -23.69
C LYS A 5 -17.77 -1.34 -22.59
N THR A 6 -18.20 -0.08 -22.81
CA THR A 6 -19.12 0.60 -21.88
C THR A 6 -20.55 0.13 -22.02
N GLN A 7 -20.90 -0.50 -23.13
CA GLN A 7 -22.23 -1.08 -23.40
C GLN A 7 -22.36 -2.55 -23.00
N LEU A 8 -21.24 -3.28 -22.86
CA LEU A 8 -21.30 -4.70 -22.47
C LEU A 8 -21.99 -4.94 -21.13
N GLY A 9 -21.76 -4.08 -20.14
CA GLY A 9 -22.39 -4.22 -18.83
C GLY A 9 -23.93 -4.03 -18.85
N PRO A 10 -24.49 -2.95 -19.43
CA PRO A 10 -25.93 -2.80 -19.57
C PRO A 10 -26.57 -3.90 -20.44
N VAL A 11 -25.90 -4.30 -21.54
CA VAL A 11 -26.39 -5.37 -22.41
C VAL A 11 -26.45 -6.70 -21.67
N SER A 12 -25.40 -7.05 -20.92
CA SER A 12 -25.38 -8.30 -20.17
C SER A 12 -26.40 -8.33 -19.03
N ILE A 13 -26.66 -7.18 -18.37
CA ILE A 13 -27.77 -7.07 -17.40
C ILE A 13 -29.11 -7.25 -18.12
N GLY A 14 -29.28 -6.68 -19.30
CA GLY A 14 -30.50 -6.85 -20.11
C GLY A 14 -30.74 -8.29 -20.53
N VAL A 15 -29.67 -9.00 -20.95
CA VAL A 15 -29.74 -10.43 -21.29
C VAL A 15 -30.12 -11.26 -20.06
N LEU A 16 -29.49 -10.99 -18.90
CA LEU A 16 -29.82 -11.66 -17.65
C LEU A 16 -31.27 -11.39 -17.23
N ALA A 17 -31.75 -10.17 -17.39
CA ALA A 17 -33.14 -9.82 -17.09
C ALA A 17 -34.12 -10.60 -17.97
N LEU A 18 -33.86 -10.66 -19.28
CA LEU A 18 -34.69 -11.39 -20.22
C LEU A 18 -34.72 -12.90 -19.91
N THR A 19 -33.54 -13.50 -19.71
CA THR A 19 -33.45 -14.93 -19.40
C THR A 19 -34.09 -15.25 -18.04
N SER A 20 -33.96 -14.39 -17.05
CA SER A 20 -34.58 -14.58 -15.74
C SER A 20 -36.12 -14.47 -15.82
N VAL A 21 -36.66 -13.50 -16.58
CA VAL A 21 -38.10 -13.39 -16.79
C VAL A 21 -38.67 -14.61 -17.53
N VAL A 22 -38.00 -15.09 -18.58
CA VAL A 22 -38.39 -16.32 -19.28
C VAL A 22 -38.38 -17.52 -18.32
N ALA A 23 -37.36 -17.63 -17.48
CA ALA A 23 -37.26 -18.69 -16.48
C ALA A 23 -38.44 -18.69 -15.50
N VAL A 24 -38.85 -17.51 -15.01
CA VAL A 24 -40.00 -17.39 -14.07
C VAL A 24 -41.28 -17.99 -14.62
N PHE A 25 -41.56 -17.89 -15.93
CA PHE A 25 -42.72 -18.48 -16.55
C PHE A 25 -42.55 -19.94 -17.04
N ALA A 26 -41.30 -20.41 -17.09
CA ALA A 26 -40.99 -21.77 -17.58
C ALA A 26 -40.79 -22.80 -16.47
N LEU A 27 -40.49 -22.36 -15.24
CA LEU A 27 -40.18 -23.24 -14.11
C LEU A 27 -41.45 -23.73 -13.40
N ASP A 28 -41.36 -24.94 -12.86
CA ASP A 28 -42.38 -25.48 -11.95
C ASP A 28 -42.30 -24.80 -10.56
N SER A 29 -43.31 -24.96 -9.70
CA SER A 29 -43.44 -24.26 -8.44
C SER A 29 -42.22 -24.43 -7.49
N TYR A 30 -41.63 -25.64 -7.47
CA TYR A 30 -40.44 -25.89 -6.62
C TYR A 30 -39.19 -25.21 -7.17
N SER A 31 -38.91 -25.39 -8.44
CA SER A 31 -37.80 -24.75 -9.13
C SER A 31 -37.91 -23.23 -9.12
N LEU A 32 -39.15 -22.68 -9.15
CA LEU A 32 -39.44 -21.26 -9.01
C LEU A 32 -39.07 -20.74 -7.62
N LEU A 33 -39.38 -21.51 -6.56
CA LEU A 33 -38.96 -21.17 -5.18
C LEU A 33 -37.44 -21.11 -5.09
N VAL A 34 -36.72 -22.11 -5.56
CA VAL A 34 -35.25 -22.17 -5.58
C VAL A 34 -34.66 -21.00 -6.36
N PHE A 35 -35.23 -20.71 -7.53
CA PHE A 35 -34.83 -19.56 -8.37
C PHE A 35 -35.01 -18.23 -7.60
N THR A 36 -36.14 -18.07 -6.90
CA THR A 36 -36.44 -16.87 -6.12
C THR A 36 -35.42 -16.71 -4.98
N LEU A 37 -35.10 -17.78 -4.27
CA LEU A 37 -34.06 -17.77 -3.24
C LEU A 37 -32.69 -17.43 -3.82
N CYS A 38 -32.32 -17.93 -5.00
CA CYS A 38 -31.10 -17.53 -5.71
C CYS A 38 -31.08 -16.02 -6.01
N ALA A 39 -32.20 -15.48 -6.48
CA ALA A 39 -32.31 -14.05 -6.78
C ALA A 39 -32.16 -13.19 -5.52
N LEU A 40 -32.80 -13.58 -4.42
CA LEU A 40 -32.65 -12.89 -3.12
C LEU A 40 -31.23 -12.97 -2.58
N ALA A 41 -30.61 -14.16 -2.62
CA ALA A 41 -29.22 -14.35 -2.25
C ALA A 41 -28.26 -13.51 -3.13
N ALA A 42 -28.56 -13.35 -4.42
CA ALA A 42 -27.79 -12.48 -5.31
C ALA A 42 -27.90 -11.00 -4.90
N VAL A 43 -29.08 -10.53 -4.47
CA VAL A 43 -29.26 -9.16 -3.95
C VAL A 43 -28.41 -8.94 -2.69
N VAL A 44 -28.44 -9.88 -1.73
CA VAL A 44 -27.58 -9.84 -0.55
C VAL A 44 -26.11 -9.82 -0.96
N GLY A 45 -25.74 -10.69 -1.92
CA GLY A 45 -24.39 -10.74 -2.47
C GLY A 45 -23.96 -9.44 -3.12
N VAL A 46 -24.84 -8.75 -3.86
CA VAL A 46 -24.54 -7.41 -4.42
C VAL A 46 -24.34 -6.38 -3.31
N GLY A 47 -25.15 -6.41 -2.25
CA GLY A 47 -24.96 -5.60 -1.06
C GLY A 47 -23.57 -5.83 -0.42
N LEU A 48 -23.24 -7.08 -0.17
CA LEU A 48 -21.92 -7.47 0.35
C LEU A 48 -20.78 -7.10 -0.61
N ASN A 49 -21.01 -7.14 -1.93
CA ASN A 49 -20.00 -6.75 -2.91
C ASN A 49 -19.73 -5.24 -2.92
N VAL A 50 -20.69 -4.39 -2.52
CA VAL A 50 -20.42 -2.97 -2.21
C VAL A 50 -19.48 -2.87 -1.02
N LEU A 51 -19.67 -3.65 0.03
CA LEU A 51 -18.90 -3.59 1.25
C LEU A 51 -17.50 -4.24 1.09
N ILE A 52 -17.42 -5.48 0.63
CA ILE A 52 -16.17 -6.24 0.44
C ILE A 52 -15.43 -5.77 -0.81
N GLY A 53 -16.13 -5.71 -1.93
CA GLY A 53 -15.56 -5.43 -3.24
C GLY A 53 -15.06 -4.01 -3.38
N LEU A 54 -15.90 -3.00 -3.03
CA LEU A 54 -15.54 -1.59 -3.18
C LEU A 54 -14.85 -1.00 -1.95
N SER A 55 -15.26 -1.40 -0.73
CA SER A 55 -14.77 -0.77 0.52
C SER A 55 -13.75 -1.61 1.29
N GLY A 56 -13.57 -2.89 0.94
CA GLY A 56 -12.60 -3.78 1.58
C GLY A 56 -12.98 -4.21 3.01
N GLN A 57 -14.25 -4.07 3.39
CA GLN A 57 -14.74 -4.40 4.72
C GLN A 57 -15.46 -5.74 4.72
N ILE A 58 -14.96 -6.69 5.51
CA ILE A 58 -15.61 -7.99 5.69
C ILE A 58 -16.59 -7.90 6.85
N SER A 59 -17.84 -8.31 6.62
CA SER A 59 -18.90 -8.31 7.62
C SER A 59 -19.65 -9.63 7.61
N PHE A 60 -19.78 -10.23 8.78
CA PHE A 60 -20.59 -11.41 9.04
C PHE A 60 -21.95 -11.07 9.70
N GLY A 61 -22.35 -9.80 9.67
CA GLY A 61 -23.60 -9.30 10.24
C GLY A 61 -24.79 -9.31 9.29
N HIS A 62 -24.64 -9.78 8.05
CA HIS A 62 -25.66 -9.57 7.02
C HIS A 62 -26.93 -10.39 7.24
N ILE A 63 -26.84 -11.53 7.93
CA ILE A 63 -28.05 -12.28 8.32
C ILE A 63 -28.94 -11.47 9.26
N ALA A 64 -28.37 -10.64 10.13
CA ALA A 64 -29.13 -9.76 11.00
C ALA A 64 -29.92 -8.70 10.19
N PHE A 65 -29.30 -8.05 9.19
CA PHE A 65 -30.00 -7.10 8.32
C PHE A 65 -31.08 -7.79 7.47
N TYR A 66 -30.81 -9.03 7.05
CA TYR A 66 -31.77 -9.86 6.34
C TYR A 66 -32.99 -10.19 7.21
N ALA A 67 -32.76 -10.60 8.46
CA ALA A 67 -33.79 -10.82 9.45
C ALA A 67 -34.60 -9.56 9.78
N ILE A 68 -33.91 -8.43 10.05
CA ILE A 68 -34.56 -7.13 10.29
C ILE A 68 -35.48 -6.77 9.13
N GLY A 69 -35.01 -6.94 7.88
CA GLY A 69 -35.81 -6.70 6.69
C GLY A 69 -37.06 -7.58 6.63
N ALA A 70 -36.90 -8.89 6.92
CA ALA A 70 -37.98 -9.87 6.92
C ALA A 70 -39.03 -9.57 7.99
N TYR A 71 -38.61 -9.31 9.24
CA TYR A 71 -39.52 -9.02 10.34
C TYR A 71 -40.28 -7.70 10.17
N ILE A 72 -39.60 -6.64 9.69
CA ILE A 72 -40.27 -5.35 9.42
C ILE A 72 -41.33 -5.53 8.33
N SER A 73 -41.00 -6.24 7.24
CA SER A 73 -41.96 -6.51 6.16
C SER A 73 -43.12 -7.36 6.65
N ALA A 74 -42.87 -8.42 7.44
CA ALA A 74 -43.91 -9.28 8.02
C ALA A 74 -44.84 -8.48 8.93
N LEU A 75 -44.32 -7.70 9.86
CA LEU A 75 -45.09 -6.89 10.79
C LEU A 75 -45.97 -5.85 10.07
N MET A 76 -45.40 -5.18 9.06
CA MET A 76 -46.18 -4.19 8.28
C MET A 76 -47.30 -4.85 7.47
N THR A 77 -47.02 -6.01 6.85
CA THR A 77 -48.04 -6.69 6.05
C THR A 77 -49.11 -7.35 6.90
N LEU A 78 -48.76 -7.89 8.08
CA LEU A 78 -49.73 -8.37 9.08
C LEU A 78 -50.61 -7.24 9.65
N ALA A 79 -50.06 -6.02 9.71
CA ALA A 79 -50.83 -4.81 10.09
C ALA A 79 -51.71 -4.26 8.93
N GLY A 80 -51.77 -4.98 7.79
CA GLY A 80 -52.61 -4.58 6.65
C GLY A 80 -51.95 -3.58 5.68
N LEU A 81 -50.66 -3.26 5.86
CA LEU A 81 -49.96 -2.36 4.94
C LEU A 81 -49.51 -3.15 3.69
N PRO A 82 -49.60 -2.52 2.51
CA PRO A 82 -49.22 -3.23 1.28
C PRO A 82 -47.72 -3.47 1.15
N LEU A 83 -47.37 -4.59 0.50
CA LEU A 83 -45.95 -5.02 0.33
C LEU A 83 -45.09 -3.96 -0.35
N TRP A 84 -45.66 -3.18 -1.30
CA TRP A 84 -44.89 -2.14 -2.00
C TRP A 84 -44.45 -0.98 -1.08
N LEU A 85 -45.06 -0.83 0.12
CA LEU A 85 -44.65 0.11 1.17
C LEU A 85 -43.72 -0.57 2.17
N ALA A 86 -43.99 -1.83 2.51
CA ALA A 86 -43.21 -2.61 3.47
C ALA A 86 -41.77 -2.86 3.00
N VAL A 87 -41.56 -3.19 1.71
CA VAL A 87 -40.25 -3.46 1.15
C VAL A 87 -39.29 -2.26 1.25
N PRO A 88 -39.64 -1.04 0.77
CA PRO A 88 -38.75 0.11 0.96
C PRO A 88 -38.54 0.48 2.43
N ALA A 89 -39.55 0.38 3.28
CA ALA A 89 -39.43 0.69 4.70
C ALA A 89 -38.42 -0.27 5.38
N ALA A 90 -38.50 -1.58 5.09
CA ALA A 90 -37.59 -2.60 5.59
C ALA A 90 -36.15 -2.33 5.14
N GLY A 91 -35.95 -2.01 3.87
CA GLY A 91 -34.63 -1.66 3.34
C GLY A 91 -34.04 -0.41 3.99
N LEU A 92 -34.86 0.66 4.13
CA LEU A 92 -34.41 1.92 4.76
C LEU A 92 -34.07 1.71 6.24
N ALA A 93 -34.85 0.95 6.98
CA ALA A 93 -34.58 0.62 8.39
C ALA A 93 -33.29 -0.17 8.55
N ALA A 94 -33.11 -1.22 7.72
CA ALA A 94 -31.86 -1.98 7.72
C ALA A 94 -30.64 -1.10 7.36
N GLY A 95 -30.77 -0.23 6.38
CA GLY A 95 -29.73 0.73 5.98
C GLY A 95 -29.39 1.74 7.09
N ALA A 96 -30.38 2.25 7.81
CA ALA A 96 -30.19 3.16 8.94
C ALA A 96 -29.45 2.46 10.10
N ILE A 97 -29.87 1.24 10.44
CA ILE A 97 -29.21 0.42 11.47
C ILE A 97 -27.78 0.09 11.03
N GLY A 98 -27.55 -0.24 9.75
CA GLY A 98 -26.23 -0.45 9.19
C GLY A 98 -25.33 0.78 9.28
N ALA A 99 -25.86 1.97 9.01
CA ALA A 99 -25.13 3.23 9.19
C ALA A 99 -24.77 3.48 10.66
N LEU A 100 -25.67 3.19 11.59
CA LEU A 100 -25.46 3.34 13.02
C LEU A 100 -24.38 2.34 13.52
N LEU A 101 -24.44 1.09 13.08
CA LEU A 101 -23.46 0.06 13.43
C LEU A 101 -22.06 0.41 12.88
N ALA A 102 -21.98 1.06 11.74
CA ALA A 102 -20.68 1.46 11.16
C ALA A 102 -19.91 2.43 12.07
N ILE A 103 -20.58 3.28 12.86
CA ILE A 103 -19.91 4.30 13.70
C ILE A 103 -18.93 3.67 14.71
N PRO A 104 -19.34 2.72 15.59
CA PRO A 104 -18.40 2.04 16.48
C PRO A 104 -17.46 1.08 15.73
N ALA A 105 -17.95 0.43 14.68
CA ALA A 105 -17.19 -0.53 13.90
C ALA A 105 -15.98 0.10 13.18
N LEU A 106 -16.05 1.39 12.81
CA LEU A 106 -14.97 2.12 12.15
C LEU A 106 -13.82 2.56 13.08
N ARG A 107 -13.99 2.42 14.40
CA ARG A 107 -12.90 2.65 15.36
C ARG A 107 -11.91 1.51 15.41
N VAL A 108 -12.25 0.36 14.82
CA VAL A 108 -11.44 -0.84 14.78
C VAL A 108 -11.16 -1.25 13.33
N THR A 109 -10.07 -1.97 13.12
CA THR A 109 -9.62 -2.37 11.78
C THR A 109 -9.43 -3.88 11.69
N GLY A 110 -9.46 -4.42 10.47
CA GLY A 110 -9.16 -5.83 10.20
C GLY A 110 -10.16 -6.81 10.83
N SER A 111 -9.64 -7.81 11.53
CA SER A 111 -10.44 -8.89 12.15
C SER A 111 -11.42 -8.43 13.22
N TYR A 112 -11.13 -7.33 13.90
CA TYR A 112 -12.02 -6.79 14.93
C TYR A 112 -13.37 -6.32 14.38
N LEU A 113 -13.39 -5.80 13.15
CA LEU A 113 -14.65 -5.43 12.48
C LEU A 113 -15.53 -6.67 12.27
N ALA A 114 -14.94 -7.79 11.86
CA ALA A 114 -15.66 -9.04 11.71
C ALA A 114 -16.28 -9.49 13.04
N MET A 115 -15.54 -9.39 14.16
CA MET A 115 -16.05 -9.74 15.49
C MET A 115 -17.25 -8.88 15.93
N ILE A 116 -17.21 -7.56 15.69
CA ILE A 116 -18.33 -6.66 16.01
C ILE A 116 -19.57 -7.04 15.22
N THR A 117 -19.41 -7.36 13.92
CA THR A 117 -20.55 -7.74 13.07
C THR A 117 -21.11 -9.11 13.41
N ILE A 118 -20.29 -10.05 13.88
CA ILE A 118 -20.75 -11.33 14.47
C ILE A 118 -21.57 -11.07 15.74
N ALA A 119 -21.02 -10.28 16.67
CA ALA A 119 -21.71 -9.93 17.90
C ALA A 119 -23.08 -9.26 17.61
N PHE A 120 -23.13 -8.36 16.63
CA PHE A 120 -24.38 -7.75 16.19
C PHE A 120 -25.40 -8.79 15.70
N SER A 121 -24.96 -9.83 14.96
CA SER A 121 -25.87 -10.90 14.53
C SER A 121 -26.47 -11.64 15.70
N PHE A 122 -25.69 -11.95 16.72
CA PHE A 122 -26.18 -12.59 17.92
C PHE A 122 -27.12 -11.69 18.73
N VAL A 123 -26.78 -10.38 18.85
CA VAL A 123 -27.68 -9.41 19.52
C VAL A 123 -29.04 -9.38 18.83
N VAL A 124 -29.07 -9.27 17.49
CA VAL A 124 -30.34 -9.26 16.75
C VAL A 124 -31.08 -10.57 16.92
N HIS A 125 -30.41 -11.72 16.79
CA HIS A 125 -31.04 -13.04 16.95
C HIS A 125 -31.68 -13.19 18.32
N HIS A 126 -30.96 -12.88 19.41
CA HIS A 126 -31.50 -12.95 20.77
C HIS A 126 -32.60 -11.89 21.00
N SER A 127 -32.48 -10.68 20.42
CA SER A 127 -33.55 -9.69 20.50
C SER A 127 -34.84 -10.17 19.85
N LEU A 128 -34.77 -10.91 18.76
CA LEU A 128 -35.93 -11.50 18.10
C LEU A 128 -36.58 -12.59 18.94
N ILE A 129 -35.82 -13.33 19.74
CA ILE A 129 -36.32 -14.35 20.65
C ILE A 129 -37.02 -13.73 21.88
N GLU A 130 -36.40 -12.68 22.45
CA GLU A 130 -36.86 -12.07 23.70
C GLU A 130 -38.04 -11.11 23.52
N TRP A 131 -38.15 -10.46 22.33
CA TRP A 131 -39.17 -9.45 22.07
C TRP A 131 -40.50 -10.06 21.66
N ARG A 132 -41.02 -11.00 22.49
CA ARG A 132 -42.16 -11.90 22.21
C ARG A 132 -43.41 -11.18 21.72
N ASP A 133 -43.74 -10.03 22.32
CA ASP A 133 -44.94 -9.28 21.98
C ASP A 133 -44.92 -8.69 20.56
N VAL A 134 -43.75 -8.51 19.99
CA VAL A 134 -43.59 -7.90 18.64
C VAL A 134 -43.23 -8.97 17.59
N THR A 135 -42.27 -9.84 17.92
CA THR A 135 -41.70 -10.80 16.98
C THR A 135 -42.31 -12.20 17.02
N GLY A 136 -43.19 -12.45 18.00
CA GLY A 136 -43.69 -13.78 18.31
C GLY A 136 -42.66 -14.66 19.05
N GLY A 137 -41.47 -14.14 19.37
CA GLY A 137 -40.38 -14.84 20.03
C GLY A 137 -39.91 -16.08 19.25
N SER A 138 -39.67 -17.19 19.94
CA SER A 138 -39.23 -18.45 19.30
C SER A 138 -40.30 -19.06 18.38
N ASN A 139 -41.58 -18.74 18.60
CA ASN A 139 -42.69 -19.22 17.76
C ASN A 139 -42.75 -18.48 16.39
N GLY A 140 -42.19 -17.27 16.32
CA GLY A 140 -42.16 -16.47 15.10
C GLY A 140 -43.51 -15.88 14.69
N LEU A 141 -43.58 -15.39 13.44
CA LEU A 141 -44.76 -14.77 12.85
C LEU A 141 -45.31 -15.70 11.77
N MET A 142 -46.65 -15.97 11.85
CA MET A 142 -47.36 -16.84 10.93
C MET A 142 -48.44 -16.06 10.14
N GLY A 143 -48.91 -16.62 9.04
CA GLY A 143 -49.99 -16.07 8.27
C GLY A 143 -49.64 -14.77 7.54
N ILE A 144 -48.40 -14.63 7.16
CA ILE A 144 -47.90 -13.50 6.39
C ILE A 144 -48.59 -13.49 5.03
N PRO A 145 -49.33 -12.39 4.66
CA PRO A 145 -50.14 -12.38 3.46
C PRO A 145 -49.24 -12.40 2.19
N LEU A 146 -49.67 -13.17 1.20
CA LEU A 146 -49.10 -13.15 -0.12
C LEU A 146 -49.51 -11.89 -0.90
N PRO A 147 -48.64 -11.34 -1.74
CA PRO A 147 -49.04 -10.22 -2.57
C PRO A 147 -50.02 -10.66 -3.66
N GLU A 148 -51.12 -9.91 -3.82
CA GLU A 148 -52.10 -10.10 -4.89
C GLU A 148 -51.97 -9.01 -5.95
N PHE A 149 -51.89 -9.36 -7.21
CA PHE A 149 -51.89 -8.39 -8.30
C PHE A 149 -52.51 -8.97 -9.58
N ALA A 150 -53.59 -8.38 -10.04
CA ALA A 150 -54.23 -8.66 -11.32
C ALA A 150 -54.51 -10.15 -11.60
N GLY A 151 -54.76 -10.97 -10.55
CA GLY A 151 -55.06 -12.42 -10.71
C GLY A 151 -53.88 -13.27 -11.08
N MET A 152 -52.65 -12.77 -10.95
CA MET A 152 -51.40 -13.48 -11.14
C MET A 152 -51.15 -14.41 -9.94
N ASP A 153 -50.49 -15.56 -10.19
CA ASP A 153 -50.05 -16.47 -9.15
C ASP A 153 -49.05 -15.69 -8.23
N PRO A 154 -49.31 -15.69 -6.91
CA PRO A 154 -48.41 -14.99 -5.96
C PRO A 154 -46.95 -15.41 -6.00
N SER A 155 -46.69 -16.71 -6.31
CA SER A 155 -45.31 -17.22 -6.42
C SER A 155 -44.60 -16.63 -7.65
N ILE A 156 -45.31 -16.51 -8.79
CA ILE A 156 -44.80 -15.87 -10.01
C ILE A 156 -44.54 -14.37 -9.72
N LEU A 157 -45.49 -13.71 -9.05
CA LEU A 157 -45.35 -12.30 -8.71
C LEU A 157 -44.16 -12.02 -7.82
N LEU A 158 -43.94 -12.83 -6.78
CA LEU A 158 -42.76 -12.72 -5.90
C LEU A 158 -41.45 -12.97 -6.65
N ALA A 159 -41.41 -13.97 -7.53
CA ALA A 159 -40.26 -14.27 -8.37
C ALA A 159 -39.95 -13.10 -9.33
N LEU A 160 -40.92 -12.48 -9.91
CA LEU A 160 -40.77 -11.27 -10.75
C LEU A 160 -40.24 -10.09 -9.93
N ILE A 161 -40.77 -9.84 -8.73
CA ILE A 161 -40.32 -8.76 -7.83
C ILE A 161 -38.86 -9.02 -7.41
N ALA A 162 -38.50 -10.24 -7.01
CA ALA A 162 -37.15 -10.64 -6.64
C ALA A 162 -36.16 -10.45 -7.81
N THR A 163 -36.57 -10.87 -9.01
CA THR A 163 -35.82 -10.68 -10.25
C THR A 163 -35.61 -9.18 -10.55
N ALA A 164 -36.67 -8.40 -10.48
CA ALA A 164 -36.59 -6.95 -10.69
C ALA A 164 -35.65 -6.28 -9.68
N LEU A 165 -35.72 -6.69 -8.40
CA LEU A 165 -34.83 -6.22 -7.35
C LEU A 165 -33.37 -6.61 -7.62
N MET A 166 -33.10 -7.84 -8.05
CA MET A 166 -31.77 -8.31 -8.42
C MET A 166 -31.19 -7.47 -9.57
N ILE A 167 -31.96 -7.26 -10.62
CA ILE A 167 -31.52 -6.47 -11.78
C ILE A 167 -31.31 -5.00 -11.38
N ALA A 168 -32.20 -4.42 -10.55
CA ALA A 168 -32.03 -3.08 -10.01
C ALA A 168 -30.77 -2.96 -9.16
N ALA A 169 -30.47 -3.95 -8.29
CA ALA A 169 -29.28 -4.01 -7.48
C ALA A 169 -27.99 -4.09 -8.33
N LEU A 170 -27.98 -4.91 -9.39
CA LEU A 170 -26.86 -4.98 -10.34
C LEU A 170 -26.64 -3.66 -11.07
N GLY A 171 -27.71 -3.05 -11.56
CA GLY A 171 -27.68 -1.72 -12.21
C GLY A 171 -27.19 -0.62 -11.26
N PHE A 172 -27.62 -0.67 -9.99
CA PHE A 172 -27.15 0.20 -8.92
C PHE A 172 -25.64 0.01 -8.69
N TYR A 173 -25.19 -1.22 -8.50
CA TYR A 173 -23.77 -1.54 -8.30
C TYR A 173 -22.90 -1.07 -9.47
N GLN A 174 -23.34 -1.33 -10.71
CA GLN A 174 -22.61 -0.91 -11.91
C GLN A 174 -22.46 0.62 -11.97
N ARG A 175 -23.55 1.36 -11.66
CA ARG A 175 -23.50 2.83 -11.63
C ARG A 175 -22.60 3.34 -10.50
N LEU A 176 -22.72 2.76 -9.31
CA LEU A 176 -21.91 3.10 -8.15
C LEU A 176 -20.43 2.83 -8.42
N HIS A 177 -20.07 1.67 -8.97
CA HIS A 177 -18.67 1.29 -9.28
C HIS A 177 -17.97 2.32 -10.18
N HIS A 178 -18.66 2.87 -11.18
CA HIS A 178 -18.12 3.87 -12.10
C HIS A 178 -18.31 5.33 -11.64
N SER A 179 -18.98 5.54 -10.52
CA SER A 179 -19.23 6.88 -9.95
C SER A 179 -18.02 7.40 -9.17
N GLY A 180 -18.08 8.67 -8.79
CA GLY A 180 -17.13 9.28 -7.87
C GLY A 180 -17.08 8.60 -6.51
N TRP A 181 -18.22 8.19 -5.97
CA TRP A 181 -18.32 7.48 -4.71
C TRP A 181 -17.69 6.08 -4.77
N GLY A 182 -17.94 5.32 -5.84
CA GLY A 182 -17.31 4.01 -6.01
C GLY A 182 -15.78 4.10 -6.16
N LYS A 183 -15.29 5.13 -6.86
CA LYS A 183 -13.84 5.38 -6.94
C LYS A 183 -13.26 5.76 -5.59
N ALA A 184 -13.95 6.60 -4.80
CA ALA A 184 -13.54 6.98 -3.45
C ALA A 184 -13.50 5.78 -2.49
N MET A 185 -14.51 4.90 -2.54
CA MET A 185 -14.54 3.66 -1.76
C MET A 185 -13.34 2.78 -2.09
N ARG A 186 -13.04 2.55 -3.37
CA ARG A 186 -11.88 1.77 -3.81
C ARG A 186 -10.56 2.44 -3.44
N ALA A 187 -10.48 3.77 -3.49
CA ALA A 187 -9.31 4.51 -3.04
C ALA A 187 -9.06 4.31 -1.54
N VAL A 188 -10.12 4.41 -0.71
CA VAL A 188 -10.06 4.17 0.74
C VAL A 188 -9.69 2.70 1.05
N LYS A 189 -10.22 1.74 0.26
CA LYS A 189 -9.84 0.31 0.35
C LYS A 189 -8.35 0.10 0.12
N ALA A 190 -7.81 0.73 -0.94
CA ALA A 190 -6.43 0.52 -1.37
C ALA A 190 -5.41 1.19 -0.43
N SER A 191 -5.65 2.45 -0.03
CA SER A 191 -4.81 3.18 0.93
C SER A 191 -5.61 4.30 1.60
N GLU A 192 -5.91 4.12 2.88
CA GLU A 192 -6.62 5.15 3.66
C GLU A 192 -5.78 6.43 3.81
N ILE A 193 -4.46 6.29 3.92
CA ILE A 193 -3.52 7.40 4.03
C ILE A 193 -3.57 8.24 2.75
N ALA A 194 -3.40 7.61 1.58
CA ALA A 194 -3.47 8.30 0.30
C ALA A 194 -4.85 8.89 0.01
N ALA A 195 -5.93 8.22 0.41
CA ALA A 195 -7.28 8.75 0.25
C ALA A 195 -7.52 10.01 1.10
N ARG A 196 -7.01 10.04 2.35
CA ARG A 196 -7.06 11.22 3.22
C ARG A 196 -6.30 12.40 2.60
N SER A 197 -5.14 12.17 2.01
CA SER A 197 -4.37 13.24 1.34
C SER A 197 -4.99 13.73 0.02
N LEU A 198 -6.00 13.05 -0.50
CA LEU A 198 -6.84 13.52 -1.61
C LEU A 198 -8.15 14.19 -1.15
N GLY A 199 -8.35 14.37 0.16
CA GLY A 199 -9.50 15.05 0.73
C GLY A 199 -10.70 14.14 1.02
N PHE A 200 -10.57 12.81 0.91
CA PHE A 200 -11.64 11.88 1.26
C PHE A 200 -11.68 11.62 2.77
N ASN A 201 -12.88 11.67 3.33
CA ASN A 201 -13.10 11.21 4.70
C ASN A 201 -13.40 9.71 4.69
N PRO A 202 -12.49 8.84 5.22
CA PRO A 202 -12.69 7.41 5.22
C PRO A 202 -13.93 6.97 5.99
N VAL A 203 -14.26 7.67 7.09
CA VAL A 203 -15.43 7.36 7.93
C VAL A 203 -16.71 7.46 7.09
N VAL A 204 -16.89 8.58 6.39
CA VAL A 204 -18.08 8.78 5.55
C VAL A 204 -18.17 7.73 4.43
N SER A 205 -17.05 7.43 3.77
CA SER A 205 -17.00 6.46 2.69
C SER A 205 -17.38 5.04 3.17
N LYS A 206 -16.79 4.62 4.29
CA LYS A 206 -17.03 3.32 4.90
C LYS A 206 -18.45 3.19 5.46
N THR A 207 -18.96 4.21 6.16
CA THR A 207 -20.33 4.23 6.68
C THR A 207 -21.36 4.12 5.56
N LEU A 208 -21.17 4.86 4.45
CA LEU A 208 -22.07 4.78 3.31
C LEU A 208 -22.05 3.38 2.66
N ALA A 209 -20.87 2.76 2.51
CA ALA A 209 -20.77 1.40 1.99
C ALA A 209 -21.54 0.41 2.86
N PHE A 210 -21.44 0.56 4.19
CA PHE A 210 -22.15 -0.26 5.17
C PHE A 210 -23.67 -0.08 5.07
N ALA A 211 -24.14 1.18 5.03
CA ALA A 211 -25.55 1.53 4.91
C ALA A 211 -26.17 0.98 3.63
N LEU A 212 -25.49 1.13 2.49
CA LEU A 212 -25.95 0.63 1.20
C LEU A 212 -25.99 -0.91 1.16
N SER A 213 -25.00 -1.55 1.76
CA SER A 213 -24.94 -3.02 1.88
C SER A 213 -26.11 -3.55 2.73
N ALA A 214 -26.34 -2.95 3.90
CA ALA A 214 -27.43 -3.29 4.80
C ALA A 214 -28.81 -3.02 4.16
N LEU A 215 -28.97 -1.90 3.45
CA LEU A 215 -30.19 -1.55 2.73
C LEU A 215 -30.57 -2.63 1.70
N LEU A 216 -29.63 -3.03 0.84
CA LEU A 216 -29.86 -4.07 -0.17
C LEU A 216 -30.20 -5.42 0.49
N THR A 217 -29.52 -5.75 1.58
CA THR A 217 -29.78 -6.96 2.36
C THR A 217 -31.17 -6.94 3.01
N GLY A 218 -31.58 -5.80 3.57
CA GLY A 218 -32.92 -5.62 4.12
C GLY A 218 -34.03 -5.69 3.09
N LEU A 219 -33.79 -5.14 1.88
CA LEU A 219 -34.71 -5.29 0.76
C LEU A 219 -34.90 -6.77 0.35
N ALA A 220 -33.82 -7.55 0.30
CA ALA A 220 -33.91 -8.98 0.01
C ALA A 220 -34.64 -9.73 1.13
N GLY A 221 -34.35 -9.43 2.40
CA GLY A 221 -35.03 -10.01 3.56
C GLY A 221 -36.52 -9.74 3.58
N SER A 222 -36.95 -8.55 3.17
CA SER A 222 -38.37 -8.16 3.13
C SER A 222 -39.23 -9.04 2.21
N LEU A 223 -38.64 -9.63 1.18
CA LEU A 223 -39.33 -10.54 0.25
C LEU A 223 -39.30 -12.01 0.72
N LEU A 224 -38.41 -12.35 1.64
CA LEU A 224 -38.36 -13.71 2.22
C LEU A 224 -39.58 -14.01 3.06
N ALA A 225 -40.06 -13.03 3.83
CA ALA A 225 -41.21 -13.20 4.72
C ALA A 225 -42.48 -13.68 3.99
N PRO A 226 -42.98 -12.99 2.95
CA PRO A 226 -44.13 -13.47 2.17
C PRO A 226 -43.80 -14.76 1.36
N LEU A 227 -42.54 -14.99 0.96
CA LEU A 227 -42.15 -16.19 0.21
C LEU A 227 -42.29 -17.45 1.05
N LEU A 228 -41.96 -17.39 2.34
CA LEU A 228 -42.07 -18.51 3.27
C LEU A 228 -43.41 -18.57 4.02
N MET A 229 -44.21 -17.46 4.03
CA MET A 229 -45.45 -17.26 4.78
C MET A 229 -45.31 -17.44 6.31
N PHE A 230 -44.15 -17.78 6.76
CA PHE A 230 -43.77 -17.97 8.16
C PHE A 230 -42.30 -17.65 8.36
N ILE A 231 -41.99 -16.91 9.40
CA ILE A 231 -40.60 -16.62 9.81
C ILE A 231 -40.45 -16.78 11.31
N ASN A 232 -39.34 -17.38 11.74
CA ASN A 232 -38.90 -17.42 13.12
C ASN A 232 -37.43 -17.08 13.24
N PRO A 233 -36.87 -16.87 14.45
CA PRO A 233 -35.44 -16.57 14.60
C PRO A 233 -34.52 -17.65 14.01
N GLU A 234 -34.92 -18.92 14.04
CA GLU A 234 -34.16 -20.04 13.48
C GLU A 234 -34.11 -20.04 11.93
N SER A 235 -35.00 -19.28 11.27
CA SER A 235 -34.94 -19.05 9.82
C SER A 235 -33.70 -18.24 9.41
N PHE A 236 -32.99 -17.64 10.36
CA PHE A 236 -31.83 -16.76 10.15
C PHE A 236 -30.60 -17.23 10.90
N PRO A 237 -30.08 -18.45 10.64
CA PRO A 237 -28.94 -18.97 11.35
C PRO A 237 -27.66 -18.21 10.96
N PHE A 238 -26.74 -18.07 11.90
CA PHE A 238 -25.47 -17.39 11.67
C PHE A 238 -24.64 -18.02 10.53
N SER A 239 -24.73 -19.34 10.35
CA SER A 239 -24.09 -20.06 9.25
C SER A 239 -24.44 -19.51 7.86
N GLN A 240 -25.64 -19.00 7.68
CA GLN A 240 -26.06 -18.35 6.44
C GLN A 240 -25.29 -17.04 6.15
N SER A 241 -24.88 -16.31 7.20
CA SER A 241 -24.03 -15.13 7.06
C SER A 241 -22.67 -15.49 6.47
N ILE A 242 -22.10 -16.59 6.89
CA ILE A 242 -20.84 -17.13 6.34
C ILE A 242 -21.01 -17.49 4.87
N LEU A 243 -22.12 -18.16 4.54
CA LEU A 243 -22.41 -18.55 3.15
C LEU A 243 -22.57 -17.32 2.23
N PHE A 244 -23.22 -16.26 2.68
CA PHE A 244 -23.34 -15.01 1.91
C PHE A 244 -21.97 -14.37 1.63
N VAL A 245 -21.07 -14.34 2.61
CA VAL A 245 -19.69 -13.86 2.42
C VAL A 245 -18.94 -14.75 1.44
N LEU A 246 -19.02 -16.06 1.60
CA LEU A 246 -18.38 -17.03 0.71
C LEU A 246 -18.91 -16.90 -0.72
N ALA A 247 -20.21 -16.66 -0.93
CA ALA A 247 -20.79 -16.44 -2.25
C ALA A 247 -20.07 -15.30 -2.98
N VAL A 248 -19.85 -14.16 -2.30
CA VAL A 248 -19.19 -13.00 -2.92
C VAL A 248 -17.73 -13.29 -3.22
N ILE A 249 -17.01 -13.97 -2.30
CA ILE A 249 -15.59 -14.28 -2.49
C ILE A 249 -15.42 -15.29 -3.61
N VAL A 250 -16.15 -16.40 -3.59
CA VAL A 250 -16.07 -17.48 -4.59
C VAL A 250 -16.55 -17.01 -5.96
N GLY A 251 -17.65 -16.25 -6.02
CA GLY A 251 -18.15 -15.69 -7.27
C GLY A 251 -17.19 -14.67 -7.89
N GLY A 252 -16.44 -13.94 -7.07
CA GLY A 252 -15.46 -12.92 -7.44
C GLY A 252 -15.83 -11.54 -6.92
N SER A 253 -15.26 -11.17 -5.76
CA SER A 253 -15.47 -9.85 -5.16
C SER A 253 -15.01 -8.73 -6.09
N GLY A 254 -15.74 -7.63 -6.11
CA GLY A 254 -15.46 -6.48 -6.99
C GLY A 254 -15.95 -6.63 -8.42
N THR A 255 -16.39 -7.82 -8.85
CA THR A 255 -16.96 -8.04 -10.19
C THR A 255 -18.47 -7.83 -10.21
N LEU A 256 -19.04 -7.51 -11.39
CA LEU A 256 -20.46 -7.19 -11.52
C LEU A 256 -21.36 -8.43 -11.28
N PHE A 257 -21.00 -9.56 -11.88
CA PHE A 257 -21.81 -10.80 -11.84
C PHE A 257 -21.29 -11.82 -10.81
N GLY A 258 -20.21 -11.51 -10.09
CA GLY A 258 -19.68 -12.38 -9.03
C GLY A 258 -20.76 -12.77 -8.00
N PRO A 259 -21.50 -11.79 -7.45
CA PRO A 259 -22.56 -12.10 -6.50
C PRO A 259 -23.65 -13.04 -7.04
N VAL A 260 -24.00 -12.93 -8.31
CA VAL A 260 -25.01 -13.79 -8.95
C VAL A 260 -24.47 -15.22 -9.08
N LEU A 261 -23.23 -15.36 -9.59
CA LEU A 261 -22.59 -16.67 -9.68
C LEU A 261 -22.40 -17.33 -8.30
N GLY A 262 -21.99 -16.54 -7.32
CA GLY A 262 -21.86 -17.00 -5.96
C GLY A 262 -23.18 -17.41 -5.33
N ALA A 263 -24.25 -16.66 -5.54
CA ALA A 263 -25.61 -17.02 -5.08
C ALA A 263 -26.08 -18.34 -5.72
N LEU A 264 -25.86 -18.51 -7.02
CA LEU A 264 -26.16 -19.79 -7.70
C LEU A 264 -25.38 -20.94 -7.05
N LEU A 265 -24.11 -20.76 -6.74
CA LEU A 265 -23.29 -21.80 -6.12
C LEU A 265 -23.78 -22.18 -4.71
N ILE A 266 -24.11 -21.20 -3.87
CA ILE A 266 -24.51 -21.49 -2.48
C ILE A 266 -25.93 -22.00 -2.34
N VAL A 267 -26.84 -21.69 -3.29
CA VAL A 267 -28.23 -22.15 -3.25
C VAL A 267 -28.43 -23.40 -4.11
N LEU A 268 -27.98 -23.39 -5.37
CA LEU A 268 -28.26 -24.45 -6.32
C LEU A 268 -27.39 -25.69 -6.11
N VAL A 269 -26.10 -25.56 -5.74
CA VAL A 269 -25.23 -26.72 -5.60
C VAL A 269 -25.67 -27.64 -4.44
N PRO A 270 -26.00 -27.13 -3.21
CA PRO A 270 -26.59 -27.98 -2.18
C PRO A 270 -27.90 -28.65 -2.63
N GLU A 271 -28.70 -27.98 -3.44
CA GLU A 271 -29.95 -28.53 -3.96
C GLU A 271 -29.68 -29.67 -4.94
N LEU A 272 -28.76 -29.51 -5.87
CA LEU A 272 -28.34 -30.57 -6.81
C LEU A 272 -27.71 -31.79 -6.12
N LEU A 273 -27.24 -31.61 -4.87
CA LEU A 273 -26.68 -32.68 -4.05
C LEU A 273 -27.70 -33.27 -3.08
N SER A 274 -29.00 -32.99 -3.25
CA SER A 274 -30.08 -33.52 -2.39
C SER A 274 -30.12 -35.06 -2.34
N ASP A 275 -29.77 -35.72 -3.41
CA ASP A 275 -29.71 -37.19 -3.48
C ASP A 275 -28.59 -37.78 -2.62
N PHE A 276 -27.60 -36.98 -2.24
CA PHE A 276 -26.48 -37.32 -1.36
C PHE A 276 -26.66 -36.73 0.04
N ALA A 277 -27.84 -36.85 0.65
CA ALA A 277 -28.24 -36.12 1.87
C ALA A 277 -27.22 -36.15 3.01
N GLU A 278 -26.58 -37.31 3.26
CA GLU A 278 -25.59 -37.49 4.34
C GLU A 278 -24.25 -36.76 4.06
N TYR A 279 -23.83 -36.66 2.78
CA TYR A 279 -22.54 -36.10 2.38
C TYR A 279 -22.65 -34.70 1.76
N ARG A 280 -23.87 -34.22 1.58
CA ARG A 280 -24.15 -32.93 0.89
C ARG A 280 -23.31 -31.76 1.36
N LEU A 281 -23.29 -31.55 2.68
CA LEU A 281 -22.53 -30.46 3.28
C LEU A 281 -21.01 -30.67 3.17
N LEU A 282 -20.54 -31.90 3.26
CA LEU A 282 -19.13 -32.22 3.12
C LEU A 282 -18.65 -31.99 1.68
N ILE A 283 -19.39 -32.52 0.69
CA ILE A 283 -19.06 -32.34 -0.74
C ILE A 283 -19.07 -30.85 -1.08
N PHE A 284 -20.10 -30.12 -0.62
CA PHE A 284 -20.20 -28.67 -0.86
C PHE A 284 -19.03 -27.90 -0.23
N SER A 285 -18.64 -28.23 1.00
CA SER A 285 -17.51 -27.57 1.67
C SER A 285 -16.18 -27.85 0.97
N VAL A 286 -15.94 -29.09 0.54
CA VAL A 286 -14.75 -29.47 -0.23
C VAL A 286 -14.73 -28.75 -1.57
N LEU A 287 -15.88 -28.68 -2.27
CA LEU A 287 -15.99 -27.94 -3.53
C LEU A 287 -15.61 -26.46 -3.36
N LEU A 288 -16.12 -25.81 -2.33
CA LEU A 288 -15.78 -24.41 -2.02
C LEU A 288 -14.27 -24.22 -1.76
N LEU A 289 -13.64 -25.12 -0.98
CA LEU A 289 -12.21 -25.08 -0.74
C LEU A 289 -11.40 -25.24 -2.02
N VAL A 290 -11.80 -26.20 -2.89
CA VAL A 290 -11.15 -26.41 -4.19
C VAL A 290 -11.30 -25.18 -5.08
N VAL A 291 -12.47 -24.56 -5.12
CA VAL A 291 -12.70 -23.35 -5.92
C VAL A 291 -11.83 -22.20 -5.40
N LEU A 292 -11.72 -22.00 -4.07
CA LEU A 292 -10.87 -20.95 -3.50
C LEU A 292 -9.39 -21.21 -3.77
N TRP A 293 -8.96 -22.46 -3.77
CA TRP A 293 -7.58 -22.84 -4.08
C TRP A 293 -7.22 -22.59 -5.56
N ILE A 294 -8.11 -22.95 -6.49
CA ILE A 294 -7.88 -22.76 -7.93
C ILE A 294 -8.08 -21.30 -8.37
N ALA A 295 -9.04 -20.60 -7.76
CA ALA A 295 -9.44 -19.25 -8.12
C ALA A 295 -9.39 -18.28 -6.91
N PRO A 296 -8.19 -17.92 -6.44
CA PRO A 296 -8.05 -17.07 -5.24
C PRO A 296 -8.67 -15.66 -5.40
N ASN A 297 -8.86 -15.20 -6.64
CA ASN A 297 -9.58 -13.95 -6.95
C ASN A 297 -11.07 -14.16 -7.24
N GLY A 298 -11.60 -15.33 -6.89
CA GLY A 298 -12.94 -15.79 -7.28
C GLY A 298 -13.01 -16.22 -8.75
N LEU A 299 -14.06 -16.95 -9.09
CA LEU A 299 -14.23 -17.55 -10.44
C LEU A 299 -14.19 -16.49 -11.54
N LEU A 300 -15.05 -15.45 -11.43
CA LEU A 300 -15.12 -14.40 -12.46
C LEU A 300 -13.90 -13.48 -12.46
N GLY A 301 -13.29 -13.24 -11.31
CA GLY A 301 -12.06 -12.46 -11.23
C GLY A 301 -10.90 -13.13 -11.97
N THR A 302 -10.74 -14.44 -11.77
CA THR A 302 -9.70 -15.25 -12.42
C THR A 302 -9.93 -15.35 -13.94
N ILE A 303 -11.18 -15.58 -14.36
CA ILE A 303 -11.56 -15.61 -15.78
C ILE A 303 -11.29 -14.25 -16.43
N ALA A 304 -11.71 -13.15 -15.79
CA ALA A 304 -11.54 -11.81 -16.33
C ALA A 304 -10.06 -11.44 -16.53
N ARG A 305 -9.19 -11.76 -15.57
CA ARG A 305 -7.73 -11.52 -15.69
C ARG A 305 -7.10 -12.31 -16.83
N ARG A 306 -7.54 -13.54 -17.08
CA ARG A 306 -6.95 -14.43 -18.09
C ARG A 306 -7.41 -14.11 -19.52
N TRP A 307 -8.65 -13.64 -19.70
CA TRP A 307 -9.28 -13.51 -21.02
C TRP A 307 -9.46 -12.08 -21.50
N ILE A 308 -9.52 -11.10 -20.60
CA ILE A 308 -9.76 -9.69 -20.96
C ILE A 308 -8.46 -8.91 -20.92
N LYS A 309 -7.72 -8.89 -22.04
CA LYS A 309 -6.59 -7.99 -22.20
C LYS A 309 -7.09 -6.55 -22.47
N PRO A 310 -6.73 -5.56 -21.65
CA PRO A 310 -7.12 -4.17 -21.91
C PRO A 310 -6.43 -3.67 -23.19
N THR A 311 -7.18 -3.06 -24.11
CA THR A 311 -6.61 -2.35 -25.24
C THR A 311 -5.84 -1.13 -24.72
N ALA A 312 -4.55 -1.03 -25.00
CA ALA A 312 -3.72 0.05 -24.51
C ALA A 312 -4.24 1.42 -25.03
N LEU A 313 -4.60 2.28 -24.07
CA LEU A 313 -4.88 3.70 -24.32
C LEU A 313 -3.72 4.48 -23.71
N THR A 314 -3.00 5.26 -24.50
CA THR A 314 -1.86 6.08 -24.05
C THR A 314 -2.22 7.56 -23.94
N PRO A 315 -1.50 8.36 -23.15
CA PRO A 315 -1.64 9.80 -23.12
C PRO A 315 -1.36 10.42 -24.50
N PRO A 316 -1.89 11.63 -24.76
CA PRO A 316 -1.66 12.30 -26.03
C PRO A 316 -0.19 12.69 -26.20
N ALA A 317 0.33 12.61 -27.43
CA ALA A 317 1.70 13.04 -27.73
C ALA A 317 1.88 14.57 -27.58
N ARG A 318 0.82 15.35 -27.83
CA ARG A 318 0.79 16.81 -27.67
C ARG A 318 -0.06 17.17 -26.46
N ILE A 319 0.56 17.87 -25.52
CA ILE A 319 -0.06 18.34 -24.28
C ILE A 319 -0.74 19.68 -24.53
N ASN A 320 -1.94 19.87 -24.02
CA ASN A 320 -2.55 21.19 -23.95
C ASN A 320 -2.03 21.95 -22.72
N THR A 321 -0.83 22.49 -22.83
CA THR A 321 -0.14 23.19 -21.73
C THR A 321 -0.97 24.35 -21.17
N ARG A 322 -1.72 25.07 -22.03
CA ARG A 322 -2.57 26.18 -21.58
C ARG A 322 -3.70 25.68 -20.66
N ARG A 323 -4.37 24.59 -21.03
CA ARG A 323 -5.43 23.98 -20.19
C ARG A 323 -4.88 23.57 -18.81
N VAL A 324 -3.70 22.96 -18.78
CA VAL A 324 -3.07 22.54 -17.53
C VAL A 324 -2.65 23.74 -16.70
N ALA A 325 -2.02 24.75 -17.31
CA ALA A 325 -1.63 25.98 -16.62
C ALA A 325 -2.83 26.70 -16.02
N ASP A 326 -3.90 26.91 -16.81
CA ASP A 326 -5.14 27.53 -16.34
C ASP A 326 -5.79 26.74 -15.19
N TYR A 327 -5.74 25.40 -15.24
CA TYR A 327 -6.26 24.55 -14.19
C TYR A 327 -5.46 24.66 -12.89
N LEU A 328 -4.15 24.70 -12.95
CA LEU A 328 -3.29 24.80 -11.78
C LEU A 328 -3.29 26.22 -11.20
N SER A 329 -3.20 27.26 -12.05
CA SER A 329 -3.12 28.65 -11.59
C SER A 329 -4.39 29.17 -10.92
N ASN A 330 -5.58 28.64 -11.28
CA ASN A 330 -6.85 29.04 -10.67
C ASN A 330 -6.98 28.72 -9.18
N HIS A 331 -6.03 27.99 -8.60
CA HIS A 331 -6.09 27.50 -7.21
C HIS A 331 -4.88 27.93 -6.37
N THR A 332 -3.98 28.77 -6.94
CA THR A 332 -2.81 29.25 -6.22
C THR A 332 -3.18 30.36 -5.23
N HIS A 333 -2.78 30.20 -3.97
CA HIS A 333 -2.85 31.25 -2.98
C HIS A 333 -1.63 32.16 -3.11
N ARG A 334 -1.83 33.45 -3.34
CA ARG A 334 -0.73 34.41 -3.55
C ARG A 334 0.21 34.54 -2.35
N ASP A 335 -0.29 34.30 -1.15
CA ASP A 335 0.47 34.48 0.11
C ASP A 335 1.38 33.29 0.46
N GLY A 336 1.29 32.18 -0.32
CA GLY A 336 2.08 30.99 -0.03
C GLY A 336 1.71 30.28 1.27
N LEU A 337 2.60 29.38 1.72
CA LEU A 337 2.47 28.65 2.98
C LEU A 337 3.29 29.34 4.08
N HIS A 338 2.66 29.65 5.18
CA HIS A 338 3.31 30.20 6.38
C HIS A 338 3.34 29.18 7.50
N ILE A 339 4.52 28.88 7.98
CA ILE A 339 4.76 28.01 9.13
C ILE A 339 5.49 28.84 10.18
N ARG A 340 4.94 28.90 11.41
CA ARG A 340 5.49 29.69 12.50
C ARG A 340 5.65 28.82 13.74
N ASP A 341 6.89 28.62 14.16
CA ASP A 341 7.27 28.02 15.44
C ASP A 341 6.61 26.65 15.74
N ILE A 342 6.46 25.78 14.71
CA ILE A 342 5.85 24.49 14.94
C ILE A 342 6.80 23.53 15.63
N GLY A 343 6.24 22.76 16.57
CA GLY A 343 6.94 21.70 17.28
C GLY A 343 6.04 20.52 17.58
N ILE A 344 6.64 19.33 17.70
CA ILE A 344 5.94 18.10 18.09
C ILE A 344 6.87 17.17 18.85
N ARG A 345 6.30 16.49 19.86
CA ARG A 345 7.01 15.55 20.71
C ARG A 345 6.31 14.20 20.70
N PHE A 346 7.06 13.12 20.56
CA PHE A 346 6.56 11.76 20.66
C PHE A 346 7.17 11.09 21.91
N GLY A 347 6.38 10.91 22.95
CA GLY A 347 6.87 10.39 24.22
C GLY A 347 8.01 11.26 24.77
N GLY A 348 9.23 10.72 24.87
CA GLY A 348 10.43 11.42 25.34
C GLY A 348 11.22 12.14 24.24
N VAL A 349 10.89 11.92 22.95
CA VAL A 349 11.68 12.42 21.81
C VAL A 349 11.05 13.68 21.22
N GLN A 350 11.81 14.75 21.11
CA GLN A 350 11.44 15.98 20.42
C GLN A 350 11.71 15.77 18.91
N ALA A 351 10.68 15.50 18.12
CA ALA A 351 10.83 15.17 16.70
C ALA A 351 10.91 16.40 15.78
N ALA A 352 10.35 17.54 16.21
CA ALA A 352 10.53 18.84 15.58
C ALA A 352 10.40 19.94 16.64
N GLN A 353 11.21 21.00 16.54
CA GLN A 353 11.24 22.10 17.48
C GLN A 353 11.53 23.43 16.77
N HIS A 354 10.69 24.43 17.06
CA HIS A 354 10.85 25.81 16.57
C HIS A 354 10.99 25.92 15.03
N VAL A 355 10.30 25.06 14.26
CA VAL A 355 10.38 25.08 12.81
C VAL A 355 9.52 26.21 12.26
N SER A 356 10.15 27.15 11.55
CA SER A 356 9.49 28.27 10.89
C SER A 356 9.92 28.35 9.43
N LEU A 357 8.95 28.52 8.52
CA LEU A 357 9.19 28.59 7.10
C LEU A 357 8.12 29.44 6.43
N HIS A 358 8.54 30.37 5.57
CA HIS A 358 7.68 31.00 4.59
C HIS A 358 8.03 30.47 3.19
N ALA A 359 7.12 29.78 2.55
CA ALA A 359 7.36 29.07 1.30
C ALA A 359 6.41 29.54 0.18
N PRO A 360 6.78 30.59 -0.57
CA PRO A 360 6.21 30.78 -1.92
C PRO A 360 6.68 29.68 -2.87
N ALA A 361 7.98 29.38 -2.87
CA ALA A 361 8.59 28.18 -3.46
C ALA A 361 9.86 27.88 -2.64
N GLY A 362 10.04 26.62 -2.23
CA GLY A 362 11.18 26.30 -1.38
C GLY A 362 11.33 24.80 -1.13
N SER A 363 12.46 24.43 -0.55
CA SER A 363 12.79 23.05 -0.20
C SER A 363 13.12 22.90 1.27
N ILE A 364 12.78 21.77 1.86
CA ILE A 364 13.22 21.33 3.17
C ILE A 364 14.27 20.25 2.97
N ILE A 365 15.47 20.44 3.51
CA ILE A 365 16.54 19.44 3.48
C ILE A 365 16.99 19.11 4.92
N GLY A 366 17.51 17.91 5.11
CA GLY A 366 18.07 17.46 6.39
C GLY A 366 18.55 16.00 6.27
N PRO A 367 19.50 15.55 7.11
CA PRO A 367 19.88 14.15 7.15
C PRO A 367 18.69 13.27 7.53
N ASN A 368 18.75 11.98 7.22
CA ASN A 368 17.72 11.04 7.63
C ASN A 368 17.61 11.07 9.18
N GLY A 369 16.37 11.10 9.70
CA GLY A 369 16.12 11.30 11.13
C GLY A 369 16.04 12.76 11.59
N ALA A 370 16.30 13.73 10.73
CA ALA A 370 16.28 15.15 11.06
C ALA A 370 14.86 15.77 11.26
N GLY A 371 13.80 14.94 11.22
CA GLY A 371 12.43 15.44 11.41
C GLY A 371 11.71 15.90 10.14
N LYS A 372 12.30 15.75 8.93
CA LYS A 372 11.72 16.22 7.66
C LYS A 372 10.32 15.66 7.40
N THR A 373 10.17 14.33 7.44
CA THR A 373 8.89 13.65 7.25
C THR A 373 7.87 14.01 8.33
N THR A 374 8.34 14.28 9.56
CA THR A 374 7.49 14.78 10.67
C THR A 374 6.94 16.17 10.35
N VAL A 375 7.76 17.07 9.82
CA VAL A 375 7.32 18.40 9.37
C VAL A 375 6.29 18.27 8.23
N LEU A 376 6.55 17.42 7.21
CA LEU A 376 5.58 17.16 6.15
C LEU A 376 4.26 16.57 6.69
N ASN A 377 4.32 15.69 7.69
CA ASN A 377 3.15 15.11 8.35
C ASN A 377 2.33 16.17 9.10
N MET A 378 2.98 17.14 9.74
CA MET A 378 2.30 18.28 10.38
C MET A 378 1.65 19.21 9.34
N ILE A 379 2.35 19.54 8.25
CA ILE A 379 1.83 20.40 7.18
C ILE A 379 0.63 19.74 6.49
N SER A 380 0.69 18.43 6.27
CA SER A 380 -0.38 17.67 5.61
C SER A 380 -1.51 17.24 6.55
N GLY A 381 -1.44 17.54 7.86
CA GLY A 381 -2.50 17.27 8.84
C GLY A 381 -2.60 15.81 9.29
N PHE A 382 -1.54 15.00 9.10
CA PHE A 382 -1.43 13.66 9.69
C PHE A 382 -1.02 13.71 11.15
N TYR A 383 -0.20 14.70 11.52
CA TYR A 383 0.15 15.02 12.89
C TYR A 383 -0.35 16.41 13.26
N THR A 384 -0.87 16.54 14.46
CA THR A 384 -1.23 17.85 15.04
C THR A 384 0.01 18.39 15.76
N PRO A 385 0.54 19.57 15.39
CA PRO A 385 1.65 20.17 16.13
C PRO A 385 1.22 20.50 17.57
N ASP A 386 2.13 20.30 18.53
CA ASP A 386 1.93 20.66 19.93
C ASP A 386 2.03 22.19 20.14
N SER A 387 2.79 22.87 19.27
CA SER A 387 2.99 24.34 19.31
C SER A 387 3.04 24.90 17.89
N GLY A 388 2.84 26.20 17.78
CA GLY A 388 2.98 26.98 16.57
C GLY A 388 1.76 26.98 15.65
N GLN A 389 1.93 27.54 14.45
CA GLN A 389 0.84 27.79 13.50
C GLN A 389 1.25 27.39 12.09
N ILE A 390 0.28 26.85 11.33
CA ILE A 390 0.41 26.54 9.91
C ILE A 390 -0.75 27.22 9.18
N GLU A 391 -0.46 28.07 8.21
CA GLU A 391 -1.44 28.92 7.52
C GLU A 391 -1.26 28.85 6.00
N LEU A 392 -2.39 28.69 5.26
CA LEU A 392 -2.49 28.82 3.82
C LEU A 392 -3.75 29.61 3.52
N GLY A 393 -3.67 30.93 3.61
CA GLY A 393 -4.81 31.83 3.61
C GLY A 393 -5.80 31.62 4.76
N ARG A 394 -5.68 30.52 5.50
CA ARG A 394 -6.41 30.17 6.72
C ARG A 394 -5.56 29.25 7.61
N ALA A 395 -5.91 29.14 8.88
CA ALA A 395 -5.25 28.23 9.81
C ALA A 395 -5.52 26.77 9.41
N LEU A 396 -4.47 25.96 9.37
CA LEU A 396 -4.49 24.52 9.06
C LEU A 396 -4.14 23.65 10.26
N ALA A 397 -3.42 24.18 11.24
CA ALA A 397 -3.01 23.46 12.44
C ALA A 397 -4.23 22.82 13.14
N GLY A 398 -4.13 21.55 13.49
CA GLY A 398 -5.23 20.79 14.10
C GLY A 398 -6.32 20.29 13.14
N LEU A 399 -6.27 20.64 11.85
CA LEU A 399 -7.18 20.05 10.87
C LEU A 399 -6.71 18.63 10.48
N PRO A 400 -7.63 17.66 10.37
CA PRO A 400 -7.27 16.34 9.86
C PRO A 400 -6.86 16.39 8.38
N ALA A 401 -6.00 15.46 7.96
CA ALA A 401 -5.37 15.44 6.63
C ALA A 401 -6.36 15.63 5.46
N TRP A 402 -7.55 15.05 5.51
CA TRP A 402 -8.54 15.23 4.46
C TRP A 402 -9.09 16.66 4.36
N LYS A 403 -9.17 17.41 5.47
CA LYS A 403 -9.53 18.84 5.45
C LYS A 403 -8.38 19.70 4.95
N THR A 404 -7.16 19.37 5.33
CA THR A 404 -5.92 20.03 4.87
C THR A 404 -5.74 19.85 3.36
N ALA A 405 -5.99 18.65 2.85
CA ALA A 405 -5.98 18.40 1.40
C ALA A 405 -7.04 19.25 0.65
N ARG A 406 -8.25 19.36 1.20
CA ARG A 406 -9.30 20.24 0.63
C ARG A 406 -8.95 21.72 0.70
N ALA A 407 -8.04 22.11 1.60
CA ALA A 407 -7.51 23.46 1.68
C ALA A 407 -6.51 23.80 0.59
N GLY A 408 -6.03 22.81 -0.16
CA GLY A 408 -5.11 22.99 -1.27
C GLY A 408 -3.70 22.45 -1.05
N ILE A 409 -3.49 21.55 -0.08
CA ILE A 409 -2.23 20.85 0.11
C ILE A 409 -2.32 19.45 -0.50
N ALA A 410 -1.45 19.13 -1.47
CA ALA A 410 -1.27 17.77 -1.98
C ALA A 410 0.12 17.23 -1.59
N ARG A 411 0.24 15.91 -1.48
CA ARG A 411 1.47 15.24 -1.07
C ARG A 411 1.72 13.98 -1.87
N THR A 412 2.99 13.72 -2.20
CA THR A 412 3.51 12.40 -2.57
C THR A 412 4.17 11.75 -1.36
N TYR A 413 4.48 10.47 -1.45
CA TYR A 413 5.05 9.70 -0.35
C TYR A 413 6.39 9.09 -0.75
N GLN A 414 7.28 8.88 0.21
CA GLN A 414 8.55 8.20 0.01
C GLN A 414 8.35 6.84 -0.67
N THR A 415 7.48 5.99 -0.11
CA THR A 415 6.97 4.81 -0.81
C THR A 415 5.70 5.17 -1.55
N THR A 416 5.67 4.99 -2.88
CA THR A 416 4.54 5.36 -3.74
C THR A 416 3.22 4.73 -3.26
N GLN A 417 2.22 5.57 -3.01
CA GLN A 417 0.91 5.17 -2.47
C GLN A 417 -0.19 5.26 -3.55
N LEU A 418 0.01 4.58 -4.69
CA LEU A 418 -1.04 4.47 -5.71
C LEU A 418 -2.12 3.47 -5.30
N PHE A 419 -3.32 3.64 -5.84
CA PHE A 419 -4.42 2.69 -5.69
C PHE A 419 -4.22 1.56 -6.71
N GLY A 420 -3.56 0.47 -6.30
CA GLY A 420 -3.02 -0.58 -7.17
C GLY A 420 -4.07 -1.20 -8.10
N GLU A 421 -5.22 -1.65 -7.57
CA GLU A 421 -6.31 -2.26 -8.34
C GLU A 421 -7.01 -1.26 -9.30
N MET A 422 -6.83 0.05 -9.12
CA MET A 422 -7.42 1.07 -9.98
C MET A 422 -6.53 1.33 -11.19
N SER A 423 -7.15 1.67 -12.33
CA SER A 423 -6.39 2.07 -13.52
C SER A 423 -5.58 3.35 -13.26
N VAL A 424 -4.50 3.54 -14.03
CA VAL A 424 -3.71 4.77 -14.01
C VAL A 424 -4.60 6.00 -14.18
N LEU A 425 -5.52 5.98 -15.14
CA LEU A 425 -6.45 7.08 -15.37
C LEU A 425 -7.40 7.30 -14.19
N ASP A 426 -7.91 6.24 -13.56
CA ASP A 426 -8.81 6.38 -12.40
C ASP A 426 -8.08 6.90 -11.16
N ASN A 427 -6.77 6.60 -10.98
CA ASN A 427 -5.93 7.20 -9.95
C ASN A 427 -5.89 8.74 -10.07
N VAL A 428 -5.77 9.26 -11.28
CA VAL A 428 -5.76 10.72 -11.53
C VAL A 428 -7.17 11.32 -11.39
N LEU A 429 -8.17 10.66 -11.97
CA LEU A 429 -9.56 11.15 -11.96
C LEU A 429 -10.16 11.24 -10.56
N VAL A 430 -9.81 10.32 -9.65
CA VAL A 430 -10.31 10.36 -8.27
C VAL A 430 -9.79 11.58 -7.51
N ALA A 431 -8.57 12.00 -7.76
CA ALA A 431 -7.98 13.18 -7.12
C ALA A 431 -8.65 14.49 -7.55
N MET A 432 -9.13 14.58 -8.79
CA MET A 432 -9.88 15.77 -9.28
C MET A 432 -11.14 16.08 -8.49
N GLN A 433 -11.67 15.11 -7.75
CA GLN A 433 -12.87 15.30 -6.93
C GLN A 433 -12.59 16.06 -5.62
N LYS A 434 -11.33 16.15 -5.19
CA LYS A 434 -10.90 16.86 -3.95
C LYS A 434 -11.76 16.47 -2.73
N GLY A 435 -12.17 15.20 -2.65
CA GLY A 435 -13.08 14.72 -1.62
C GLY A 435 -14.52 15.22 -1.71
N ARG A 436 -14.90 16.01 -2.73
CA ARG A 436 -16.27 16.48 -2.97
C ARG A 436 -16.96 15.53 -3.93
N LEU A 437 -17.74 14.60 -3.39
CA LEU A 437 -18.24 13.45 -4.16
C LEU A 437 -19.52 13.74 -4.97
N GLY A 438 -20.22 14.86 -4.69
CA GLY A 438 -21.45 15.20 -5.39
C GLY A 438 -22.54 14.13 -5.25
N LEU A 439 -23.39 14.00 -6.28
CA LEU A 439 -24.44 12.98 -6.31
C LEU A 439 -23.82 11.57 -6.44
N ILE A 440 -24.53 10.58 -5.86
CA ILE A 440 -24.00 9.18 -5.71
C ILE A 440 -23.62 8.53 -7.05
N PHE A 441 -24.28 8.93 -8.14
CA PHE A 441 -24.04 8.38 -9.48
C PHE A 441 -23.29 9.34 -10.42
N SER A 442 -22.72 10.45 -9.90
CA SER A 442 -21.97 11.38 -10.73
C SER A 442 -20.74 10.71 -11.32
N ARG A 443 -20.51 10.89 -12.63
CA ARG A 443 -19.35 10.36 -13.36
C ARG A 443 -18.41 11.48 -13.75
N SER A 444 -17.14 11.15 -13.93
CA SER A 444 -16.15 12.09 -14.47
C SER A 444 -16.52 12.51 -15.89
N SER A 445 -16.49 13.83 -16.15
CA SER A 445 -16.80 14.40 -17.45
C SER A 445 -15.72 14.09 -18.49
N THR A 446 -16.03 14.26 -19.77
CA THR A 446 -15.03 14.13 -20.85
C THR A 446 -13.89 15.12 -20.67
N ALA A 447 -14.19 16.37 -20.28
CA ALA A 447 -13.18 17.40 -20.02
C ALA A 447 -12.23 16.99 -18.87
N GLN A 448 -12.74 16.39 -17.80
CA GLN A 448 -11.90 15.87 -16.73
C GLN A 448 -11.00 14.73 -17.20
N ARG A 449 -11.49 13.85 -18.06
CA ARG A 449 -10.68 12.76 -18.62
C ARG A 449 -9.56 13.28 -19.53
N GLU A 450 -9.85 14.26 -20.39
CA GLU A 450 -8.85 14.91 -21.23
C GLU A 450 -7.79 15.61 -20.39
N LEU A 451 -8.20 16.36 -19.37
CA LEU A 451 -7.26 17.02 -18.45
C LEU A 451 -6.40 15.99 -17.68
N ALA A 452 -6.97 14.86 -17.24
CA ALA A 452 -6.21 13.80 -16.59
C ALA A 452 -5.14 13.21 -17.53
N LEU A 453 -5.45 13.06 -18.81
CA LEU A 453 -4.50 12.62 -19.83
C LEU A 453 -3.40 13.66 -20.09
N ASP A 454 -3.76 14.96 -20.12
CA ASP A 454 -2.79 16.04 -20.24
C ASP A 454 -1.84 16.10 -19.04
N LEU A 455 -2.35 15.89 -17.81
CA LEU A 455 -1.53 15.83 -16.60
C LEU A 455 -0.56 14.64 -16.60
N LEU A 456 -1.01 13.46 -17.03
CA LEU A 456 -0.15 12.28 -17.18
C LEU A 456 0.94 12.54 -18.24
N ALA A 457 0.59 13.18 -19.34
CA ALA A 457 1.56 13.56 -20.38
C ALA A 457 2.56 14.61 -19.87
N LEU A 458 2.11 15.58 -19.05
CA LEU A 458 2.96 16.63 -18.46
C LEU A 458 4.07 16.06 -17.60
N VAL A 459 3.75 15.10 -16.74
CA VAL A 459 4.75 14.44 -15.88
C VAL A 459 5.66 13.48 -16.64
N GLY A 460 5.47 13.31 -17.95
CA GLY A 460 6.30 12.44 -18.80
C GLY A 460 5.81 10.99 -18.90
N TYR A 461 4.67 10.62 -18.29
CA TYR A 461 4.13 9.27 -18.41
C TYR A 461 3.64 8.99 -19.85
N ARG A 462 4.11 7.89 -20.46
CA ARG A 462 3.81 7.49 -21.84
C ARG A 462 3.17 6.11 -21.95
N GLY A 463 3.04 5.41 -20.83
CA GLY A 463 2.48 4.07 -20.76
C GLY A 463 0.96 4.01 -20.97
N ALA A 464 0.40 2.81 -20.87
CA ALA A 464 -1.05 2.59 -20.98
C ALA A 464 -1.78 3.12 -19.74
N VAL A 465 -2.85 3.92 -19.93
CA VAL A 465 -3.59 4.57 -18.83
C VAL A 465 -4.75 3.73 -18.29
N ASN A 466 -5.09 2.65 -18.96
CA ASN A 466 -6.21 1.76 -18.60
C ASN A 466 -5.78 0.43 -17.98
N ILE A 467 -4.52 0.28 -17.61
CA ILE A 467 -3.98 -0.85 -16.84
C ILE A 467 -4.03 -0.54 -15.34
N PRO A 468 -4.07 -1.56 -14.48
CA PRO A 468 -3.92 -1.39 -13.04
C PRO A 468 -2.60 -0.68 -12.69
N ALA A 469 -2.61 0.17 -11.67
CA ALA A 469 -1.40 0.88 -11.25
C ALA A 469 -0.37 -0.05 -10.58
N GLU A 470 -0.78 -1.21 -10.10
CA GLU A 470 0.12 -2.25 -9.56
C GLU A 470 1.03 -2.87 -10.62
N ASP A 471 0.63 -2.82 -11.91
CA ASP A 471 1.41 -3.38 -13.02
C ASP A 471 2.49 -2.40 -13.56
N LEU A 472 2.59 -1.19 -12.97
CA LEU A 472 3.55 -0.17 -13.41
C LEU A 472 4.95 -0.45 -12.89
N ALA A 473 5.96 -0.12 -13.71
CA ALA A 473 7.35 -0.01 -13.27
C ALA A 473 7.52 1.10 -12.21
N HIS A 474 8.59 1.03 -11.41
CA HIS A 474 8.83 1.94 -10.27
C HIS A 474 8.81 3.42 -10.69
N VAL A 475 9.52 3.78 -11.75
CA VAL A 475 9.58 5.15 -12.29
C VAL A 475 8.19 5.64 -12.70
N ASP A 476 7.45 4.81 -13.45
CA ASP A 476 6.10 5.14 -13.90
C ASP A 476 5.12 5.34 -12.73
N ARG A 477 5.24 4.54 -11.67
CA ARG A 477 4.45 4.73 -10.43
C ARG A 477 4.69 6.12 -9.84
N ARG A 478 5.93 6.58 -9.79
CA ARG A 478 6.29 7.90 -9.27
C ARG A 478 5.68 9.02 -10.12
N LEU A 479 5.80 8.93 -11.45
CA LEU A 479 5.21 9.90 -12.38
C LEU A 479 3.69 9.98 -12.22
N VAL A 480 3.01 8.83 -12.13
CA VAL A 480 1.56 8.77 -11.94
C VAL A 480 1.15 9.33 -10.57
N GLU A 481 1.94 9.13 -9.52
CA GLU A 481 1.69 9.71 -8.19
C GLU A 481 1.77 11.25 -8.22
N ILE A 482 2.76 11.81 -8.90
CA ILE A 482 2.87 13.27 -9.10
C ILE A 482 1.68 13.78 -9.92
N ALA A 483 1.31 13.11 -11.03
CA ALA A 483 0.13 13.48 -11.81
C ALA A 483 -1.16 13.46 -10.98
N ARG A 484 -1.32 12.47 -10.10
CA ARG A 484 -2.44 12.36 -9.17
C ARG A 484 -2.46 13.52 -8.16
N ALA A 485 -1.32 13.88 -7.61
CA ALA A 485 -1.20 15.01 -6.70
C ALA A 485 -1.57 16.33 -7.39
N LEU A 486 -1.09 16.57 -8.62
CA LEU A 486 -1.44 17.73 -9.46
C LEU A 486 -2.93 17.76 -9.81
N ALA A 487 -3.55 16.60 -10.03
CA ALA A 487 -4.98 16.49 -10.33
C ALA A 487 -5.89 17.00 -9.19
N ALA A 488 -5.39 17.07 -7.97
CA ALA A 488 -6.07 17.74 -6.86
C ALA A 488 -6.05 19.27 -6.98
N ALA A 489 -5.39 19.86 -8.01
CA ALA A 489 -5.14 21.29 -8.20
C ALA A 489 -4.70 21.95 -6.87
N PRO A 490 -3.54 21.56 -6.35
CA PRO A 490 -3.06 22.08 -5.08
C PRO A 490 -2.53 23.52 -5.22
N ALA A 491 -2.57 24.26 -4.12
CA ALA A 491 -1.80 25.48 -3.97
C ALA A 491 -0.36 25.17 -3.51
N VAL A 492 -0.23 24.09 -2.69
CA VAL A 492 1.06 23.61 -2.17
C VAL A 492 1.20 22.12 -2.50
N LEU A 493 2.29 21.78 -3.15
CA LEU A 493 2.69 20.41 -3.47
C LEU A 493 3.87 19.99 -2.58
N LEU A 494 3.64 18.98 -1.75
CA LEU A 494 4.67 18.39 -0.87
C LEU A 494 5.22 17.14 -1.55
N LEU A 495 6.52 17.10 -1.77
CA LEU A 495 7.22 15.98 -2.39
C LEU A 495 8.21 15.38 -1.38
N ASP A 496 8.03 14.10 -1.08
CA ASP A 496 8.85 13.36 -0.11
C ASP A 496 9.74 12.36 -0.88
N GLU A 497 11.02 12.70 -1.01
CA GLU A 497 12.06 11.96 -1.74
C GLU A 497 11.61 11.49 -3.15
N PRO A 498 11.15 12.40 -4.04
CA PRO A 498 10.63 12.00 -5.34
C PRO A 498 11.69 11.45 -6.30
N ALA A 499 12.98 11.73 -6.09
CA ALA A 499 14.07 11.23 -6.92
C ALA A 499 14.60 9.86 -6.48
N ALA A 500 14.13 9.31 -5.35
CA ALA A 500 14.61 8.03 -4.85
C ALA A 500 14.44 6.91 -5.90
N GLY A 501 15.55 6.24 -6.27
CA GLY A 501 15.56 5.16 -7.25
C GLY A 501 15.45 5.59 -8.72
N LEU A 502 15.50 6.87 -9.03
CA LEU A 502 15.55 7.39 -10.40
C LEU A 502 16.98 7.34 -10.98
N SER A 503 17.08 7.16 -12.29
CA SER A 503 18.34 7.37 -12.99
C SER A 503 18.67 8.88 -13.07
N ARG A 504 19.94 9.24 -13.31
CA ARG A 504 20.36 10.63 -13.46
C ARG A 504 19.53 11.38 -14.53
N ARG A 505 19.26 10.74 -15.66
CA ARG A 505 18.41 11.30 -16.72
C ARG A 505 16.98 11.58 -16.25
N ASP A 506 16.41 10.67 -15.44
CA ASP A 506 15.04 10.84 -14.92
C ASP A 506 15.00 11.92 -13.83
N THR A 507 16.07 12.06 -13.04
CA THR A 507 16.24 13.13 -12.05
C THR A 507 16.34 14.50 -12.73
N ASP A 508 17.09 14.61 -13.84
CA ASP A 508 17.16 15.85 -14.63
C ASP A 508 15.79 16.21 -15.21
N ALA A 509 15.05 15.23 -15.72
CA ALA A 509 13.69 15.43 -16.21
C ALA A 509 12.73 15.87 -15.09
N LEU A 510 12.86 15.31 -13.88
CA LEU A 510 12.13 15.73 -12.72
C LEU A 510 12.46 17.18 -12.33
N ALA A 511 13.73 17.57 -12.34
CA ALA A 511 14.16 18.95 -12.06
C ALA A 511 13.49 19.96 -13.00
N ILE A 512 13.44 19.66 -14.29
CA ILE A 512 12.76 20.50 -15.31
C ILE A 512 11.27 20.59 -15.01
N LEU A 513 10.63 19.45 -14.68
CA LEU A 513 9.21 19.40 -14.32
C LEU A 513 8.92 20.27 -13.09
N LEU A 514 9.73 20.19 -12.03
CA LEU A 514 9.53 20.95 -10.79
C LEU A 514 9.62 22.47 -11.05
N LYS A 515 10.60 22.92 -11.84
CA LYS A 515 10.71 24.31 -12.26
C LYS A 515 9.50 24.78 -13.08
N GLN A 516 9.00 23.91 -13.97
CA GLN A 516 7.81 24.21 -14.75
C GLN A 516 6.56 24.34 -13.86
N LEU A 517 6.40 23.48 -12.85
CA LEU A 517 5.30 23.53 -11.91
C LEU A 517 5.34 24.82 -11.05
N ALA A 518 6.52 25.21 -10.57
CA ALA A 518 6.71 26.48 -9.88
C ALA A 518 6.35 27.66 -10.80
N GLY A 519 6.72 27.61 -12.08
CA GLY A 519 6.32 28.60 -13.09
C GLY A 519 4.82 28.72 -13.33
N PHE A 520 4.02 27.70 -13.02
CA PHE A 520 2.55 27.76 -13.00
C PHE A 520 2.00 28.39 -11.71
N GLY A 521 2.86 28.82 -10.79
CA GLY A 521 2.49 29.46 -9.53
C GLY A 521 2.25 28.47 -8.38
N LEU A 522 2.59 27.18 -8.51
CA LEU A 522 2.52 26.23 -7.40
C LEU A 522 3.64 26.50 -6.39
N THR A 523 3.29 26.52 -5.10
CA THR A 523 4.29 26.39 -4.04
C THR A 523 4.74 24.93 -3.99
N VAL A 524 6.03 24.67 -4.20
CA VAL A 524 6.59 23.31 -4.12
C VAL A 524 7.48 23.21 -2.89
N ILE A 525 7.20 22.25 -2.03
CA ILE A 525 8.07 21.88 -0.92
C ILE A 525 8.65 20.52 -1.22
N LEU A 526 9.96 20.48 -1.43
CA LEU A 526 10.72 19.29 -1.78
C LEU A 526 11.54 18.84 -0.58
N VAL A 527 11.38 17.60 -0.16
CA VAL A 527 12.26 16.93 0.79
C VAL A 527 13.09 15.92 0.02
N GLU A 528 14.40 16.10 0.02
CA GLU A 528 15.35 15.28 -0.71
C GLU A 528 16.69 15.16 0.00
N HIS A 529 17.41 14.12 -0.35
CA HIS A 529 18.81 13.88 0.06
C HIS A 529 19.80 14.06 -1.11
N ASP A 530 19.32 14.09 -2.35
CA ASP A 530 20.12 14.47 -3.51
C ASP A 530 20.36 15.98 -3.54
N MET A 531 21.54 16.37 -3.01
CA MET A 531 21.90 17.78 -2.90
C MET A 531 22.01 18.46 -4.26
N ALA A 532 22.44 17.73 -5.31
CA ALA A 532 22.55 18.30 -6.65
C ALA A 532 21.17 18.71 -7.19
N LEU A 533 20.17 17.86 -7.04
CA LEU A 533 18.78 18.17 -7.39
C LEU A 533 18.27 19.36 -6.56
N VAL A 534 18.43 19.31 -5.24
CA VAL A 534 17.92 20.34 -4.31
C VAL A 534 18.51 21.70 -4.67
N MET A 535 19.83 21.81 -4.83
CA MET A 535 20.51 23.04 -5.18
C MET A 535 20.13 23.58 -6.57
N ALA A 536 19.84 22.68 -7.52
CA ALA A 536 19.46 23.07 -8.88
C ALA A 536 18.04 23.63 -8.99
N VAL A 537 17.11 23.22 -8.12
CA VAL A 537 15.69 23.57 -8.28
C VAL A 537 15.16 24.52 -7.21
N SER A 538 15.79 24.59 -6.02
CA SER A 538 15.25 25.33 -4.89
C SER A 538 15.61 26.82 -4.94
N GLU A 539 14.67 27.68 -4.57
CA GLU A 539 14.90 29.10 -4.36
C GLU A 539 15.30 29.39 -2.92
N ARG A 540 14.74 28.65 -1.99
CA ARG A 540 15.04 28.75 -0.54
C ARG A 540 15.14 27.36 0.07
N LEU A 541 16.03 27.22 1.04
CA LEU A 541 16.28 25.99 1.78
C LEU A 541 16.04 26.23 3.28
N LEU A 542 15.34 25.30 3.91
CA LEU A 542 15.31 25.14 5.35
C LEU A 542 16.12 23.88 5.69
N VAL A 543 17.17 24.05 6.44
CA VAL A 543 18.05 22.97 6.88
C VAL A 543 17.69 22.57 8.30
N LEU A 544 17.43 21.26 8.50
CA LEU A 544 17.08 20.70 9.79
C LEU A 544 18.15 19.71 10.25
N ASP A 545 18.45 19.73 11.53
CA ASP A 545 19.23 18.70 12.21
C ASP A 545 18.54 18.28 13.51
N ALA A 546 18.35 16.98 13.69
CA ALA A 546 17.65 16.41 14.85
C ALA A 546 16.35 17.15 15.23
N GLY A 547 15.55 17.54 14.22
CA GLY A 547 14.29 18.25 14.41
C GLY A 547 14.39 19.75 14.67
N LYS A 548 15.60 20.33 14.67
CA LYS A 548 15.84 21.75 14.89
C LYS A 548 16.29 22.45 13.60
N PRO A 549 15.82 23.67 13.33
CA PRO A 549 16.34 24.45 12.21
C PRO A 549 17.77 24.91 12.47
N ILE A 550 18.69 24.65 11.54
CA ILE A 550 20.06 25.17 11.55
C ILE A 550 20.07 26.53 10.87
N THR A 551 19.54 26.62 9.66
CA THR A 551 19.53 27.83 8.85
C THR A 551 18.39 27.84 7.86
N VAL A 552 18.01 29.04 7.40
CA VAL A 552 17.07 29.25 6.29
C VAL A 552 17.71 30.29 5.36
N GLY A 553 17.94 29.91 4.11
CA GLY A 553 18.59 30.81 3.14
C GLY A 553 18.47 30.34 1.69
N THR A 554 19.11 31.05 0.80
CA THR A 554 19.30 30.63 -0.60
C THR A 554 20.28 29.46 -0.69
N PRO A 555 20.29 28.67 -1.77
CA PRO A 555 21.28 27.60 -1.95
C PRO A 555 22.73 28.05 -1.75
N ALA A 556 23.09 29.25 -2.25
CA ALA A 556 24.45 29.78 -2.13
C ALA A 556 24.82 30.19 -0.67
N GLU A 557 23.85 30.67 0.12
CA GLU A 557 24.04 30.98 1.55
C GLU A 557 24.20 29.70 2.35
N VAL A 558 23.34 28.72 2.11
CA VAL A 558 23.32 27.43 2.82
C VAL A 558 24.61 26.64 2.57
N GLN A 559 25.16 26.66 1.36
CA GLN A 559 26.43 25.99 1.03
C GLN A 559 27.63 26.57 1.79
N ARG A 560 27.56 27.82 2.22
CA ARG A 560 28.65 28.53 2.94
C ARG A 560 28.47 28.52 4.44
N ASP A 561 27.33 28.07 4.96
CA ASP A 561 27.07 28.03 6.40
C ASP A 561 27.86 26.88 7.04
N GLU A 562 28.85 27.22 7.87
CA GLU A 562 29.72 26.24 8.55
C GLU A 562 28.94 25.21 9.37
N ARG A 563 27.79 25.59 9.94
CA ARG A 563 26.93 24.68 10.69
C ARG A 563 26.28 23.64 9.80
N VAL A 564 25.92 24.02 8.54
CA VAL A 564 25.39 23.10 7.54
C VAL A 564 26.49 22.18 7.04
N ILE A 565 27.68 22.74 6.79
CA ILE A 565 28.87 21.98 6.37
C ILE A 565 29.18 20.92 7.45
N ALA A 566 29.21 21.32 8.72
CA ALA A 566 29.48 20.40 9.82
C ALA A 566 28.39 19.31 9.98
N ALA A 567 27.10 19.67 9.79
CA ALA A 567 25.98 18.73 9.95
C ALA A 567 25.78 17.78 8.77
N TYR A 568 26.10 18.23 7.55
CA TYR A 568 25.80 17.52 6.31
C TYR A 568 27.02 16.98 5.57
N LEU A 569 28.09 17.74 5.54
CA LEU A 569 29.29 17.34 4.83
C LEU A 569 30.26 16.63 5.78
N GLY A 570 29.91 16.67 7.12
CA GLY A 570 30.78 16.17 8.19
C GLY A 570 32.19 16.37 7.77
N GLY A 571 33.00 17.13 8.47
CA GLY A 571 34.28 17.56 7.91
C GLY A 571 34.88 16.54 6.97
N THR A 572 35.33 16.95 5.82
CA THR A 572 35.95 16.16 4.75
C THR A 572 37.11 15.29 5.21
N ASP A 573 37.36 15.18 6.50
CA ASP A 573 38.50 14.57 7.18
C ASP A 573 38.18 13.25 7.89
N TYR A 574 37.08 12.52 7.52
CA TYR A 574 37.02 11.12 7.94
C TYR A 574 38.17 10.38 7.26
N GLN A 575 39.22 10.16 8.00
CA GLN A 575 40.31 9.28 7.62
C GLN A 575 40.11 7.96 8.35
N ALA A 576 39.67 6.94 7.59
CA ALA A 576 39.63 5.59 8.11
C ALA A 576 41.01 5.22 8.64
N THR A 577 41.05 4.51 9.76
CA THR A 577 42.28 3.93 10.28
C THR A 577 42.86 3.00 9.21
N PRO A 578 44.06 3.30 8.64
CA PRO A 578 44.66 2.42 7.65
C PRO A 578 44.93 1.07 8.28
N ARG A 579 44.87 -0.01 7.50
CA ARG A 579 45.22 -1.32 7.99
C ARG A 579 46.69 -1.33 8.47
N ASN A 580 46.91 -1.78 9.70
CA ASN A 580 48.25 -1.75 10.32
C ASN A 580 49.29 -2.66 9.63
N GLU A 581 48.84 -3.68 8.88
CA GLU A 581 49.71 -4.59 8.10
C GLU A 581 49.12 -4.78 6.71
N ALA A 582 49.96 -4.80 5.68
CA ALA A 582 49.54 -5.14 4.33
C ALA A 582 48.89 -6.52 4.33
N TRP A 583 47.65 -6.64 3.86
CA TRP A 583 46.93 -7.88 3.78
C TRP A 583 47.70 -8.87 2.85
N ASN A 584 48.29 -9.87 3.44
CA ASN A 584 49.01 -10.94 2.75
C ASN A 584 48.07 -12.11 2.51
N GLY A 585 47.15 -11.95 1.55
CA GLY A 585 46.01 -12.80 1.30
C GLY A 585 46.28 -14.30 1.29
N SER A 586 45.45 -15.07 1.96
CA SER A 586 45.32 -16.51 1.75
C SER A 586 45.02 -16.78 0.27
N ARG A 587 45.63 -17.82 -0.32
CA ARG A 587 45.37 -18.18 -1.73
C ARG A 587 44.01 -18.86 -1.94
N ASP A 588 43.37 -19.32 -0.89
CA ASP A 588 42.09 -20.02 -0.96
C ASP A 588 40.93 -19.03 -0.71
N ALA A 589 40.15 -18.77 -1.77
CA ALA A 589 39.02 -17.88 -1.71
C ALA A 589 37.91 -18.44 -0.80
N ARG A 590 37.38 -17.61 0.12
CA ARG A 590 36.22 -17.94 0.97
C ARG A 590 34.90 -17.93 0.19
N LEU A 591 34.73 -16.92 -0.64
CA LEU A 591 33.58 -16.82 -1.55
C LEU A 591 34.10 -16.66 -2.97
N GLN A 592 33.61 -17.50 -3.87
CA GLN A 592 33.91 -17.42 -5.29
C GLN A 592 32.63 -17.45 -6.10
N VAL A 593 32.44 -16.47 -6.95
CA VAL A 593 31.31 -16.34 -7.87
C VAL A 593 31.84 -16.37 -9.28
N LYS A 594 31.30 -17.25 -10.13
CA LYS A 594 31.67 -17.39 -11.54
C LYS A 594 30.49 -17.28 -12.45
N ASP A 595 30.60 -16.39 -13.44
CA ASP A 595 29.61 -16.15 -14.50
C ASP A 595 28.16 -16.00 -14.02
N LEU A 596 27.97 -15.32 -12.89
CA LEU A 596 26.69 -15.15 -12.24
C LEU A 596 25.73 -14.33 -13.12
N VAL A 597 24.56 -14.91 -13.39
CA VAL A 597 23.45 -14.24 -14.09
C VAL A 597 22.22 -14.27 -13.20
N ILE A 598 21.59 -13.10 -13.04
CA ILE A 598 20.35 -12.93 -12.25
C ILE A 598 19.32 -12.21 -13.12
N ASP A 599 18.13 -12.79 -13.25
CA ASP A 599 16.97 -12.16 -13.88
C ASP A 599 15.71 -12.30 -13.00
N TYR A 600 14.75 -11.43 -13.24
CA TYR A 600 13.43 -11.43 -12.56
C TYR A 600 12.29 -11.72 -13.55
N GLY A 601 12.54 -12.57 -14.56
CA GLY A 601 11.57 -12.90 -15.61
C GLY A 601 11.54 -11.91 -16.78
N ALA A 602 12.53 -11.05 -16.88
CA ALA A 602 12.74 -10.06 -17.95
C ALA A 602 14.22 -10.09 -18.39
N ALA A 603 14.77 -8.97 -18.86
CA ALA A 603 16.20 -8.89 -19.17
C ALA A 603 17.06 -9.11 -17.89
N PRO A 604 18.26 -9.73 -18.01
CA PRO A 604 19.14 -9.95 -16.88
C PRO A 604 19.52 -8.64 -16.17
N VAL A 605 19.37 -8.60 -14.85
CA VAL A 605 19.80 -7.47 -14.00
C VAL A 605 21.28 -7.59 -13.67
N VAL A 606 21.80 -8.81 -13.58
CA VAL A 606 23.22 -9.13 -13.40
C VAL A 606 23.61 -10.08 -14.50
N ASN A 607 24.75 -9.83 -15.18
CA ASN A 607 25.15 -10.58 -16.35
C ASN A 607 26.63 -10.96 -16.30
N LYS A 608 26.91 -12.26 -16.12
CA LYS A 608 28.25 -12.88 -16.07
C LYS A 608 29.22 -12.19 -15.10
N VAL A 609 28.73 -11.90 -13.89
CA VAL A 609 29.56 -11.30 -12.85
C VAL A 609 30.47 -12.34 -12.23
N ASN A 610 31.76 -11.99 -12.12
CA ASN A 610 32.79 -12.76 -11.44
C ASN A 610 33.31 -11.95 -10.26
N LEU A 611 33.33 -12.53 -9.06
CA LEU A 611 33.90 -11.91 -7.87
C LEU A 611 34.51 -12.97 -6.93
N VAL A 612 35.48 -12.51 -6.17
CA VAL A 612 36.21 -13.35 -5.20
C VAL A 612 36.38 -12.57 -3.91
N VAL A 613 36.12 -13.20 -2.76
CA VAL A 613 36.35 -12.63 -1.43
C VAL A 613 37.24 -13.62 -0.65
N ASN A 614 38.32 -13.13 -0.13
CA ASN A 614 39.27 -13.97 0.61
C ASN A 614 39.04 -13.87 2.12
N PRO A 615 39.52 -14.82 2.94
CA PRO A 615 39.39 -14.77 4.39
C PRO A 615 39.98 -13.49 5.01
N GLY A 616 39.22 -12.81 5.87
CA GLY A 616 39.65 -11.58 6.53
C GLY A 616 39.78 -10.35 5.61
N GLU A 617 39.26 -10.43 4.39
CA GLU A 617 39.21 -9.32 3.43
C GLU A 617 37.93 -8.53 3.54
N LEU A 618 37.99 -7.21 3.42
CA LEU A 618 36.86 -6.36 3.16
C LEU A 618 36.81 -6.01 1.68
N VAL A 619 35.81 -6.52 0.97
CA VAL A 619 35.58 -6.25 -0.45
C VAL A 619 34.40 -5.33 -0.59
N ALA A 620 34.52 -4.25 -1.37
CA ALA A 620 33.43 -3.37 -1.71
C ALA A 620 32.87 -3.66 -3.11
N ILE A 621 31.56 -3.59 -3.28
CA ILE A 621 30.87 -3.54 -4.58
C ILE A 621 30.29 -2.13 -4.72
N LEU A 622 30.82 -1.39 -5.68
CA LEU A 622 30.44 0.00 -5.97
C LEU A 622 29.62 0.05 -7.25
N GLY A 623 28.80 1.06 -7.41
CA GLY A 623 28.00 1.26 -8.64
C GLY A 623 26.77 2.11 -8.38
N ALA A 624 26.20 2.65 -9.44
CA ALA A 624 24.98 3.43 -9.40
C ALA A 624 23.76 2.60 -8.93
N ASN A 625 22.68 3.29 -8.54
CA ASN A 625 21.40 2.63 -8.23
C ASN A 625 20.88 1.89 -9.47
N GLY A 626 20.42 0.64 -9.25
CA GLY A 626 19.98 -0.23 -10.33
C GLY A 626 21.09 -1.00 -11.04
N ALA A 627 22.37 -0.85 -10.64
CA ALA A 627 23.48 -1.60 -11.24
C ALA A 627 23.45 -3.11 -10.91
N GLY A 628 22.58 -3.57 -10.00
CA GLY A 628 22.46 -5.00 -9.64
C GLY A 628 23.14 -5.39 -8.31
N LYS A 629 23.67 -4.43 -7.54
CA LYS A 629 24.43 -4.67 -6.30
C LYS A 629 23.64 -5.50 -5.26
N SER A 630 22.47 -5.03 -4.85
CA SER A 630 21.62 -5.73 -3.88
C SER A 630 21.11 -7.06 -4.41
N SER A 631 20.88 -7.19 -5.74
CA SER A 631 20.53 -8.47 -6.37
C SER A 631 21.62 -9.52 -6.19
N ILE A 632 22.89 -9.12 -6.29
CA ILE A 632 24.03 -10.00 -6.02
C ILE A 632 23.99 -10.46 -4.55
N LEU A 633 23.87 -9.53 -3.58
CA LEU A 633 23.83 -9.91 -2.15
C LEU A 633 22.64 -10.81 -1.81
N GLN A 634 21.45 -10.53 -2.35
CA GLN A 634 20.28 -11.37 -2.16
C GLN A 634 20.45 -12.78 -2.76
N CYS A 635 21.12 -12.87 -3.90
CA CYS A 635 21.44 -14.16 -4.52
C CYS A 635 22.45 -14.94 -3.68
N LEU A 636 23.53 -14.31 -3.18
CA LEU A 636 24.51 -14.91 -2.29
C LEU A 636 23.90 -15.40 -0.98
N ALA A 637 22.91 -14.69 -0.45
CA ALA A 637 22.17 -15.07 0.74
C ALA A 637 21.05 -16.11 0.49
N GLY A 638 20.84 -16.56 -0.75
CA GLY A 638 19.79 -17.53 -1.11
C GLY A 638 18.36 -17.01 -1.05
N LEU A 639 18.18 -15.69 -1.01
CA LEU A 639 16.86 -15.03 -1.06
C LEU A 639 16.34 -14.96 -2.50
N HIS A 640 17.21 -14.97 -3.49
CA HIS A 640 16.91 -15.06 -4.90
C HIS A 640 17.82 -16.12 -5.55
N ARG A 641 17.31 -16.83 -6.56
CA ARG A 641 18.11 -17.87 -7.25
C ARG A 641 18.83 -17.28 -8.45
N ALA A 642 20.06 -17.72 -8.65
CA ALA A 642 20.78 -17.45 -9.89
C ALA A 642 20.09 -18.11 -11.08
N SER A 643 20.03 -17.40 -12.21
CA SER A 643 19.54 -17.96 -13.48
C SER A 643 20.62 -18.84 -14.13
N SER A 644 21.89 -18.49 -13.95
CA SER A 644 23.06 -19.31 -14.32
C SER A 644 24.32 -18.82 -13.59
N GLY A 645 25.41 -19.58 -13.66
CA GLY A 645 26.65 -19.33 -12.97
C GLY A 645 26.82 -20.27 -11.78
N SER A 646 27.90 -20.08 -11.00
CA SER A 646 28.19 -20.88 -9.80
C SER A 646 28.63 -20.01 -8.64
N ILE A 647 28.21 -20.38 -7.42
CA ILE A 647 28.56 -19.72 -6.17
C ILE A 647 29.16 -20.74 -5.21
N LEU A 648 30.40 -20.55 -4.85
CA LEU A 648 31.14 -21.43 -3.94
C LEU A 648 31.44 -20.67 -2.62
N LEU A 649 31.07 -21.24 -1.49
CA LEU A 649 31.41 -20.80 -0.14
C LEU A 649 32.32 -21.86 0.49
N ASP A 650 33.58 -21.53 0.84
CA ASP A 650 34.59 -22.48 1.31
C ASP A 650 34.70 -23.73 0.40
N ASN A 651 34.66 -23.55 -0.92
CA ASN A 651 34.65 -24.59 -1.96
C ASN A 651 33.36 -25.46 -2.03
N GLU A 652 32.34 -25.17 -1.24
CA GLU A 652 31.04 -25.84 -1.33
C GLU A 652 30.07 -25.02 -2.21
N ASN A 653 29.35 -25.69 -3.11
CA ASN A 653 28.37 -25.04 -3.99
C ASN A 653 27.09 -24.70 -3.23
N ILE A 654 26.72 -23.41 -3.21
CA ILE A 654 25.54 -22.90 -2.49
C ILE A 654 24.45 -22.35 -3.40
N GLU A 655 24.58 -22.35 -4.73
CA GLU A 655 23.66 -21.71 -5.68
C GLU A 655 22.22 -22.23 -5.60
N GLN A 656 22.04 -23.51 -5.19
CA GLN A 656 20.71 -24.13 -5.02
C GLN A 656 20.31 -24.26 -3.55
N ALA A 657 21.14 -23.84 -2.62
CA ALA A 657 20.88 -23.95 -1.20
C ALA A 657 19.78 -22.95 -0.75
N SER A 658 19.01 -23.31 0.27
CA SER A 658 18.04 -22.38 0.87
C SER A 658 18.76 -21.32 1.72
N ALA A 659 18.13 -20.14 1.88
CA ALA A 659 18.71 -19.07 2.70
C ALA A 659 19.04 -19.52 4.13
N SER A 660 18.21 -20.38 4.74
CA SER A 660 18.46 -20.94 6.07
C SER A 660 19.68 -21.87 6.09
N SER A 661 19.90 -22.66 5.04
CA SER A 661 21.09 -23.51 4.91
C SER A 661 22.36 -22.68 4.75
N ILE A 662 22.30 -21.64 3.91
CA ILE A 662 23.43 -20.72 3.67
C ILE A 662 23.79 -19.96 4.96
N ALA A 663 22.79 -19.47 5.71
CA ALA A 663 23.01 -18.85 7.01
C ALA A 663 23.66 -19.82 8.01
N GLY A 664 23.24 -21.09 8.01
CA GLY A 664 23.86 -22.16 8.83
C GLY A 664 25.29 -22.48 8.46
N GLN A 665 25.73 -22.22 7.21
CA GLN A 665 27.11 -22.35 6.75
C GLN A 665 28.00 -21.16 7.11
N GLY A 666 27.42 -20.10 7.69
CA GLY A 666 28.14 -18.94 8.21
C GLY A 666 28.15 -17.71 7.28
N LEU A 667 27.19 -17.59 6.38
CA LEU A 667 27.00 -16.38 5.60
C LEU A 667 25.81 -15.59 6.17
N ALA A 668 26.05 -14.39 6.70
CA ALA A 668 24.99 -13.53 7.23
C ALA A 668 24.82 -12.29 6.37
N LEU A 669 23.56 -11.88 6.16
CA LEU A 669 23.19 -10.67 5.43
C LEU A 669 22.58 -9.63 6.38
N VAL A 670 23.16 -8.43 6.34
CA VAL A 670 22.54 -7.20 6.87
C VAL A 670 21.85 -6.51 5.70
N PRO A 671 20.53 -6.60 5.57
CA PRO A 671 19.81 -6.11 4.41
C PRO A 671 19.66 -4.59 4.43
N GLU A 672 19.40 -4.00 3.25
CA GLU A 672 18.99 -2.62 3.11
C GLU A 672 17.73 -2.32 3.95
N GLY A 673 17.63 -1.12 4.49
CA GLY A 673 16.48 -0.68 5.29
C GLY A 673 16.43 -1.27 6.69
N ARG A 674 17.56 -1.79 7.21
CA ARG A 674 17.77 -2.25 8.60
C ARG A 674 16.99 -3.51 9.00
N GLN A 675 15.72 -3.60 8.63
CA GLN A 675 14.79 -4.71 8.88
C GLN A 675 14.87 -5.26 10.33
N VAL A 676 14.91 -4.35 11.31
CA VAL A 676 14.79 -4.72 12.73
C VAL A 676 13.33 -5.13 13.04
N PHE A 677 13.15 -5.98 14.05
CA PHE A 677 11.82 -6.31 14.57
C PHE A 677 11.38 -5.21 15.52
N PRO A 678 10.48 -4.29 15.12
CA PRO A 678 10.25 -3.02 15.80
C PRO A 678 9.61 -3.18 17.17
N TYR A 679 8.85 -4.24 17.39
CA TYR A 679 8.15 -4.52 18.66
C TYR A 679 8.99 -5.32 19.66
N LEU A 680 10.10 -5.91 19.22
CA LEU A 680 11.04 -6.62 20.07
C LEU A 680 12.06 -5.63 20.66
N SER A 681 12.58 -5.95 21.84
CA SER A 681 13.68 -5.20 22.46
C SER A 681 14.96 -5.26 21.61
N VAL A 682 15.91 -4.39 21.85
CA VAL A 682 17.26 -4.48 21.25
C VAL A 682 17.89 -5.80 21.62
N ARG A 683 17.78 -6.23 22.88
CA ARG A 683 18.28 -7.54 23.37
C ARG A 683 17.72 -8.68 22.54
N ASP A 684 16.39 -8.74 22.35
CA ASP A 684 15.74 -9.80 21.61
C ASP A 684 16.14 -9.79 20.12
N ASN A 685 16.27 -8.61 19.51
CA ASN A 685 16.78 -8.49 18.15
C ASN A 685 18.18 -9.06 18.00
N LEU A 686 19.08 -8.81 18.95
CA LEU A 686 20.44 -9.36 18.96
C LEU A 686 20.41 -10.87 19.15
N LEU A 687 19.63 -11.38 20.11
CA LEU A 687 19.50 -12.82 20.37
C LEU A 687 19.02 -13.59 19.14
N LEU A 688 18.10 -13.03 18.35
CA LEU A 688 17.65 -13.66 17.10
C LEU A 688 18.79 -13.89 16.10
N GLY A 689 19.86 -13.08 16.14
CA GLY A 689 21.03 -13.28 15.30
C GLY A 689 21.76 -14.60 15.57
N SER A 690 21.69 -15.12 16.77
CA SER A 690 22.33 -16.40 17.13
C SER A 690 21.49 -17.64 16.82
N TYR A 691 20.24 -17.46 16.31
CA TYR A 691 19.27 -18.58 16.12
C TYR A 691 19.79 -19.72 15.22
N SER A 692 20.59 -19.39 14.21
CA SER A 692 21.19 -20.40 13.29
C SER A 692 22.31 -21.24 13.93
N ARG A 693 22.78 -20.86 15.12
CA ARG A 693 23.94 -21.46 15.79
C ARG A 693 23.49 -22.47 16.86
N ARG A 694 24.31 -23.54 17.02
CA ARG A 694 24.13 -24.56 18.08
C ARG A 694 25.12 -24.42 19.22
N ASP A 695 26.13 -23.55 19.09
CA ASP A 695 27.26 -23.36 19.98
C ASP A 695 27.14 -22.17 20.92
N VAL A 696 25.93 -21.62 21.10
CA VAL A 696 25.70 -20.49 22.00
C VAL A 696 25.75 -20.97 23.44
N VAL A 697 26.86 -20.68 24.12
CA VAL A 697 27.11 -21.07 25.53
C VAL A 697 26.68 -19.94 26.48
N ASP A 698 26.93 -18.68 26.11
CA ASP A 698 26.65 -17.50 26.92
C ASP A 698 26.23 -16.33 26.00
N ALA A 699 24.93 -16.21 25.77
CA ALA A 699 24.39 -15.16 24.93
C ALA A 699 24.59 -13.75 25.49
N ASP A 700 24.56 -13.59 26.83
CA ASP A 700 24.72 -12.29 27.47
C ASP A 700 26.17 -11.77 27.31
N ARG A 701 27.16 -12.62 27.36
CA ARG A 701 28.56 -12.26 27.08
C ARG A 701 28.76 -11.85 25.62
N GLU A 702 28.09 -12.53 24.69
CA GLU A 702 28.15 -12.17 23.27
C GLU A 702 27.45 -10.81 23.02
N ILE A 703 26.31 -10.57 23.64
CA ILE A 703 25.63 -9.27 23.60
C ILE A 703 26.51 -8.17 24.19
N GLU A 704 27.18 -8.42 25.30
CA GLU A 704 28.10 -7.44 25.91
C GLU A 704 29.24 -7.05 24.95
N ALA A 705 29.77 -8.00 24.18
CA ALA A 705 30.76 -7.72 23.15
C ALA A 705 30.20 -6.81 22.03
N ILE A 706 28.92 -6.98 21.66
CA ILE A 706 28.23 -6.08 20.71
C ILE A 706 28.03 -4.70 21.33
N LEU A 707 27.66 -4.60 22.62
CA LEU A 707 27.47 -3.35 23.33
C LEU A 707 28.77 -2.57 23.56
N GLN A 708 29.90 -3.27 23.66
CA GLN A 708 31.24 -2.63 23.68
C GLN A 708 31.57 -2.01 22.32
N ARG A 709 31.16 -2.64 21.23
CA ARG A 709 31.35 -2.12 19.86
C ARG A 709 30.39 -0.99 19.52
N PHE A 710 29.16 -1.08 20.01
CA PHE A 710 28.11 -0.08 19.81
C PHE A 710 27.59 0.46 21.16
N PRO A 711 28.34 1.31 21.86
CA PRO A 711 28.02 1.75 23.24
C PRO A 711 26.67 2.42 23.36
N ARG A 712 26.17 3.11 22.31
CA ARG A 712 24.86 3.78 22.29
C ARG A 712 23.68 2.84 22.51
N LEU A 713 23.83 1.55 22.21
CA LEU A 713 22.78 0.56 22.41
C LEU A 713 22.64 0.13 23.89
N ARG A 714 23.63 0.40 24.72
CA ARG A 714 23.65 -0.03 26.14
C ARG A 714 22.47 0.53 26.93
N ASP A 715 22.22 1.82 26.82
CA ASP A 715 21.14 2.51 27.54
C ASP A 715 19.75 2.19 26.95
N ARG A 716 19.71 1.51 25.81
CA ARG A 716 18.51 1.18 25.06
C ARG A 716 18.25 -0.31 24.93
N ILE A 717 19.02 -1.15 25.64
CA ILE A 717 19.03 -2.60 25.43
C ILE A 717 17.65 -3.26 25.61
N ASP A 718 16.82 -2.76 26.52
CA ASP A 718 15.46 -3.25 26.79
C ASP A 718 14.37 -2.43 26.07
N SER A 719 14.75 -1.41 25.31
CA SER A 719 13.80 -0.60 24.54
C SER A 719 13.36 -1.33 23.27
N PRO A 720 12.10 -1.17 22.84
CA PRO A 720 11.64 -1.65 21.53
C PRO A 720 12.48 -1.04 20.41
N ALA A 721 12.98 -1.87 19.49
CA ALA A 721 13.87 -1.43 18.42
C ALA A 721 13.22 -0.39 17.48
N GLY A 722 11.89 -0.40 17.36
CA GLY A 722 11.15 0.58 16.58
C GLY A 722 11.18 2.01 17.12
N LEU A 723 11.59 2.20 18.39
CA LEU A 723 11.70 3.52 19.03
C LEU A 723 13.12 4.13 18.93
N LEU A 724 14.06 3.38 18.38
CA LEU A 724 15.44 3.80 18.18
C LEU A 724 15.57 4.78 17.00
N SER A 725 16.59 5.63 17.03
CA SER A 725 16.99 6.41 15.85
C SER A 725 17.46 5.52 14.71
N GLY A 726 17.47 6.06 13.50
CA GLY A 726 17.90 5.27 12.34
C GLY A 726 19.33 4.71 12.46
N GLY A 727 20.25 5.45 13.07
CA GLY A 727 21.60 4.96 13.29
C GLY A 727 21.68 3.86 14.33
N GLU A 728 20.95 3.98 15.43
CA GLU A 728 20.88 2.93 16.45
C GLU A 728 20.25 1.65 15.89
N GLN A 729 19.19 1.78 15.06
CA GLN A 729 18.60 0.61 14.36
C GLN A 729 19.60 -0.07 13.42
N GLN A 730 20.46 0.70 12.75
CA GLN A 730 21.54 0.14 11.90
C GLN A 730 22.55 -0.61 12.74
N MET A 731 22.95 -0.07 13.88
CA MET A 731 23.83 -0.76 14.84
C MET A 731 23.21 -2.07 15.34
N VAL A 732 21.89 -2.08 15.62
CA VAL A 732 21.18 -3.32 15.97
C VAL A 732 21.20 -4.32 14.82
N ALA A 733 20.98 -3.88 13.58
CA ALA A 733 20.99 -4.77 12.41
C ALA A 733 22.37 -5.39 12.17
N VAL A 734 23.45 -4.59 12.26
CA VAL A 734 24.83 -5.09 12.16
C VAL A 734 25.17 -6.01 13.35
N GLY A 735 24.82 -5.60 14.57
CA GLY A 735 25.00 -6.40 15.78
C GLY A 735 24.30 -7.76 15.68
N ARG A 736 23.05 -7.79 15.18
CA ARG A 736 22.31 -9.02 14.92
C ARG A 736 23.05 -9.93 13.91
N GLY A 737 23.58 -9.34 12.85
CA GLY A 737 24.39 -10.08 11.87
C GLY A 737 25.67 -10.68 12.51
N LEU A 738 26.32 -9.94 13.40
CA LEU A 738 27.53 -10.40 14.12
C LEU A 738 27.24 -11.49 15.14
N MET A 739 26.07 -11.49 15.78
CA MET A 739 25.62 -12.54 16.70
C MET A 739 25.54 -13.92 16.01
N ALA A 740 25.39 -13.96 14.68
CA ALA A 740 25.50 -15.20 13.91
C ALA A 740 26.94 -15.77 13.87
N LYS A 741 27.98 -15.03 14.33
CA LYS A 741 29.42 -15.34 14.15
C LYS A 741 29.71 -15.76 12.71
N PRO A 742 29.40 -14.91 11.74
CA PRO A 742 29.48 -15.31 10.35
C PRO A 742 30.93 -15.49 9.88
N LYS A 743 31.15 -16.41 8.96
CA LYS A 743 32.37 -16.52 8.19
C LYS A 743 32.50 -15.34 7.21
N ILE A 744 31.36 -14.92 6.64
CA ILE A 744 31.22 -13.75 5.78
C ILE A 744 30.00 -12.95 6.21
N LEU A 745 30.18 -11.65 6.43
CA LEU A 745 29.09 -10.70 6.67
C LEU A 745 28.87 -9.87 5.40
N LEU A 746 27.67 -10.00 4.84
CA LEU A 746 27.21 -9.19 3.71
C LEU A 746 26.50 -7.96 4.26
N LEU A 747 26.81 -6.78 3.73
CA LEU A 747 26.25 -5.50 4.16
C LEU A 747 25.68 -4.78 2.94
N ASP A 748 24.35 -4.54 2.93
CA ASP A 748 23.65 -3.88 1.82
C ASP A 748 23.32 -2.44 2.21
N GLU A 749 24.05 -1.48 1.66
CA GLU A 749 23.91 -0.03 1.87
C GLU A 749 23.78 0.37 3.35
N PRO A 750 24.69 -0.04 4.22
CA PRO A 750 24.55 0.17 5.65
C PRO A 750 24.66 1.64 6.07
N SER A 751 25.23 2.51 5.24
CA SER A 751 25.34 3.95 5.47
C SER A 751 24.05 4.71 5.13
N LEU A 752 23.13 4.09 4.39
CA LEU A 752 21.94 4.76 3.86
C LEU A 752 21.08 5.35 5.00
N GLY A 753 20.92 6.65 4.93
CA GLY A 753 20.07 7.35 5.85
C GLY A 753 20.64 7.54 7.25
N LEU A 754 21.94 7.51 7.40
CA LEU A 754 22.66 7.86 8.63
C LEU A 754 23.17 9.31 8.59
N SER A 755 23.36 9.91 9.77
CA SER A 755 24.08 11.17 9.87
C SER A 755 25.58 10.94 9.66
N PRO A 756 26.36 11.96 9.23
CA PRO A 756 27.79 11.82 9.00
C PRO A 756 28.57 11.23 10.20
N LEU A 757 28.22 11.66 11.41
CA LEU A 757 28.82 11.14 12.64
C LEU A 757 28.57 9.64 12.80
N MET A 758 27.33 9.20 12.53
CA MET A 758 26.95 7.79 12.62
C MET A 758 27.58 6.95 11.50
N ILE A 759 27.78 7.55 10.34
CA ILE A 759 28.52 6.93 9.23
C ILE A 759 29.96 6.69 9.66
N GLY A 760 30.64 7.68 10.26
CA GLY A 760 31.99 7.53 10.78
C GLY A 760 32.08 6.38 11.80
N GLU A 761 31.22 6.37 12.82
CA GLU A 761 31.17 5.30 13.83
C GLU A 761 30.93 3.90 13.21
N LEU A 762 30.06 3.83 12.19
CA LEU A 762 29.80 2.57 11.47
C LEU A 762 31.03 2.09 10.71
N TYR A 763 31.68 2.97 9.94
CA TYR A 763 32.86 2.60 9.13
C TYR A 763 34.07 2.26 10.00
N ASP A 764 34.25 2.95 11.16
CA ASP A 764 35.25 2.57 12.17
C ASP A 764 34.98 1.18 12.73
N ALA A 765 33.72 0.84 13.01
CA ALA A 765 33.34 -0.49 13.46
C ALA A 765 33.63 -1.57 12.36
N LEU A 766 33.35 -1.27 11.08
CA LEU A 766 33.65 -2.17 9.97
C LEU A 766 35.16 -2.35 9.76
N ALA A 767 35.94 -1.28 9.89
CA ALA A 767 37.40 -1.35 9.84
C ALA A 767 37.95 -2.21 10.98
N ALA A 768 37.46 -2.03 12.21
CA ALA A 768 37.85 -2.86 13.34
C ALA A 768 37.51 -4.33 13.15
N LEU A 769 36.32 -4.65 12.60
CA LEU A 769 35.90 -6.02 12.28
C LEU A 769 36.83 -6.68 11.23
N ARG A 770 37.17 -5.93 10.19
CA ARG A 770 38.17 -6.37 9.19
C ARG A 770 39.52 -6.71 9.84
N ASP A 771 40.00 -5.82 10.72
CA ASP A 771 41.32 -5.97 11.39
C ASP A 771 41.30 -7.13 12.39
N GLU A 772 40.14 -7.49 12.95
CA GLU A 772 39.88 -8.69 13.73
C GLU A 772 39.80 -9.99 12.87
N GLY A 773 39.87 -9.86 11.54
CA GLY A 773 39.87 -11.00 10.62
C GLY A 773 38.47 -11.44 10.15
N VAL A 774 37.41 -10.64 10.41
CA VAL A 774 36.06 -10.90 9.87
C VAL A 774 36.08 -10.61 8.37
N THR A 775 35.58 -11.55 7.56
CA THR A 775 35.42 -11.35 6.12
C THR A 775 34.16 -10.56 5.84
N LEU A 776 34.28 -9.47 5.09
CA LEU A 776 33.18 -8.53 4.83
C LEU A 776 32.99 -8.32 3.31
N LEU A 777 31.73 -8.33 2.86
CA LEU A 777 31.37 -7.88 1.53
C LEU A 777 30.38 -6.71 1.68
N LEU A 778 30.84 -5.52 1.33
CA LEU A 778 30.13 -4.25 1.50
C LEU A 778 29.59 -3.77 0.17
N VAL A 779 28.29 -3.52 0.09
CA VAL A 779 27.66 -2.75 -0.97
C VAL A 779 27.31 -1.39 -0.40
N ASP A 780 27.82 -0.31 -0.99
CA ASP A 780 27.48 1.04 -0.56
C ASP A 780 27.48 2.01 -1.76
N GLN A 781 26.71 3.11 -1.62
CA GLN A 781 26.69 4.22 -2.57
C GLN A 781 27.81 5.22 -2.30
N MET A 782 28.30 5.30 -1.05
CA MET A 782 29.38 6.21 -0.63
C MET A 782 30.74 5.64 -1.01
N ALA A 783 31.05 5.64 -2.31
CA ALA A 783 32.23 5.01 -2.86
C ALA A 783 33.54 5.48 -2.19
N ASN A 784 33.65 6.78 -1.87
CA ASN A 784 34.82 7.33 -1.18
C ASN A 784 35.07 6.67 0.17
N LEU A 785 34.05 6.53 0.99
CA LEU A 785 34.16 5.95 2.33
C LEU A 785 34.39 4.44 2.25
N ALA A 786 33.65 3.76 1.36
CA ALA A 786 33.82 2.34 1.15
C ALA A 786 35.24 2.00 0.70
N LEU A 787 35.84 2.79 -0.21
CA LEU A 787 37.22 2.63 -0.65
C LEU A 787 38.27 2.98 0.43
N GLN A 788 37.94 3.73 1.45
CA GLN A 788 38.86 4.00 2.57
C GLN A 788 39.02 2.80 3.50
N VAL A 789 37.99 1.98 3.67
CA VAL A 789 38.01 0.83 4.56
C VAL A 789 38.22 -0.49 3.84
N ALA A 790 37.92 -0.57 2.53
CA ALA A 790 38.04 -1.79 1.74
C ALA A 790 39.51 -2.11 1.38
N ASP A 791 39.78 -3.37 1.24
CA ASP A 791 41.04 -3.87 0.70
C ASP A 791 41.00 -3.87 -0.83
N ARG A 792 39.88 -4.34 -1.41
CA ARG A 792 39.64 -4.39 -2.85
C ARG A 792 38.19 -3.95 -3.15
N ALA A 793 37.96 -3.56 -4.40
CA ALA A 793 36.60 -3.26 -4.84
C ALA A 793 36.33 -3.73 -6.27
N TYR A 794 35.02 -3.94 -6.54
CA TYR A 794 34.47 -4.20 -7.86
C TYR A 794 33.51 -3.04 -8.21
N VAL A 795 33.63 -2.47 -9.39
CA VAL A 795 32.76 -1.42 -9.89
C VAL A 795 31.76 -2.03 -10.86
N LEU A 796 30.49 -1.89 -10.52
CA LEU A 796 29.37 -2.48 -11.24
C LEU A 796 28.61 -1.40 -12.02
N GLU A 797 28.37 -1.64 -13.31
CA GLU A 797 27.55 -0.78 -14.17
C GLU A 797 26.61 -1.64 -15.00
N THR A 798 25.32 -1.37 -14.93
CA THR A 798 24.26 -2.05 -15.73
C THR A 798 24.42 -3.59 -15.72
N GLY A 799 24.67 -4.17 -14.54
CA GLY A 799 24.78 -5.61 -14.34
C GLY A 799 26.12 -6.23 -14.70
N HIS A 800 27.14 -5.45 -15.08
CA HIS A 800 28.48 -5.91 -15.45
C HIS A 800 29.54 -5.33 -14.53
N VAL A 801 30.59 -6.11 -14.23
CA VAL A 801 31.81 -5.59 -13.60
C VAL A 801 32.62 -4.89 -14.66
N ILE A 802 32.74 -3.56 -14.55
CA ILE A 802 33.50 -2.74 -15.50
C ILE A 802 34.96 -2.57 -15.05
N LYS A 803 35.19 -2.61 -13.72
CA LYS A 803 36.54 -2.43 -13.16
C LYS A 803 36.67 -3.19 -11.84
N SER A 804 37.87 -3.66 -11.53
CA SER A 804 38.21 -4.29 -10.24
C SER A 804 39.69 -4.09 -9.92
N GLY A 805 39.99 -3.96 -8.63
CA GLY A 805 41.38 -3.74 -8.21
C GLY A 805 41.48 -3.48 -6.71
N SER A 806 42.71 -3.16 -6.25
CA SER A 806 42.91 -2.72 -4.88
C SER A 806 42.15 -1.38 -4.65
N ALA A 807 41.65 -1.18 -3.45
CA ALA A 807 40.94 0.06 -3.12
C ALA A 807 41.82 1.30 -3.30
N ALA A 808 43.12 1.19 -3.06
CA ALA A 808 44.10 2.24 -3.30
C ALA A 808 44.22 2.60 -4.78
N GLN A 809 44.32 1.62 -5.67
CA GLN A 809 44.39 1.85 -7.13
C GLN A 809 43.08 2.49 -7.65
N LEU A 810 41.94 2.04 -7.15
CA LEU A 810 40.64 2.57 -7.60
C LEU A 810 40.37 3.98 -7.07
N ARG A 811 40.99 4.37 -5.96
CA ARG A 811 40.91 5.73 -5.39
C ARG A 811 41.69 6.76 -6.21
N GLU A 812 42.80 6.37 -6.83
CA GLU A 812 43.62 7.22 -7.67
C GLU A 812 43.09 7.33 -9.12
N ASP A 813 42.07 6.59 -9.45
CA ASP A 813 41.51 6.51 -10.79
C ASP A 813 40.62 7.73 -11.08
N SER A 814 41.07 8.62 -11.97
CA SER A 814 40.39 9.87 -12.32
C SER A 814 38.99 9.68 -12.90
N ASP A 815 38.77 8.60 -13.66
CA ASP A 815 37.49 8.33 -14.33
C ASP A 815 36.45 7.85 -13.29
N LEU A 816 36.90 7.09 -12.30
CA LEU A 816 36.10 6.71 -11.15
C LEU A 816 35.82 7.88 -10.23
N ALA A 817 36.83 8.75 -9.98
CA ALA A 817 36.67 9.95 -9.20
C ALA A 817 35.61 10.86 -9.79
N ALA A 818 35.62 11.11 -11.08
CA ALA A 818 34.63 11.94 -11.75
C ALA A 818 33.21 11.32 -11.79
N ALA A 819 33.11 9.98 -11.96
CA ALA A 819 31.83 9.28 -12.09
C ALA A 819 31.14 9.00 -10.74
N TYR A 820 31.91 8.70 -9.69
CA TYR A 820 31.37 8.16 -8.43
C TYR A 820 31.84 8.89 -7.16
N LEU A 821 32.94 9.64 -7.20
CA LEU A 821 33.51 10.28 -6.02
C LEU A 821 33.08 11.74 -5.83
N GLY A 822 32.37 12.33 -6.79
CA GLY A 822 31.77 13.67 -6.65
C GLY A 822 32.77 14.84 -6.54
N GLU A 823 34.02 14.65 -6.92
CA GLU A 823 34.94 15.76 -7.09
C GLU A 823 34.50 16.57 -8.30
N GLY A 824 33.78 17.65 -8.00
CA GLY A 824 33.49 18.68 -8.97
C GLY A 824 34.80 19.18 -9.54
N VAL A 825 34.92 19.15 -10.84
CA VAL A 825 35.97 19.82 -11.62
C VAL A 825 36.08 21.27 -11.11
N SER A 826 37.11 21.53 -10.30
CA SER A 826 37.62 22.90 -10.16
C SER A 826 38.31 23.27 -11.44
N ALA A 827 37.62 24.05 -12.30
CA ALA A 827 38.22 24.85 -13.35
C ALA A 827 38.13 26.30 -12.97
#